data_3e936afdfcf9f5cf71d86d9dd859cf72
#
_entry.id   3e936afdfcf9f5cf71d86d9dd859cf72
#
_cell.length_a   1.000
_cell.length_b   1.000
_cell.length_c   1.000
_cell.angle_alpha   90.00
_cell.angle_beta   90.00
_cell.angle_gamma   90.00
#
_symmetry.space_group_name_H-M   'P 1'
#
loop_
_entity.id
_entity.type
_entity.pdbx_description
1 polymer ?
#
loop_
_entity_poly.entity_id
_entity_poly.type
_entity_poly.pdbx_seq_one_letter_code
_entity_poly.pdbx_strand_id
1 'polypeptide(L)'
;EKSNDQKIESKIDELLAQMTLEEKIGQMTQLTNAQIVTESNWGNGSDLSIVMKIDTAKLGAIIRKYHVGSFLNGIAVSPETWYTFYKDLQEHNLKVSRLKIPVIYGVDQMHGPNYVEGGTIFPHAINTAATYNNAFPEAMAHVTAVETADLGHQWIFAPVFDLARTPLWGRFYETLGESPYVAATMGSIFVKTLQGDSAIAPYKIAATAKHFLAYSDPKSGWDRTPVDISEQTLYEMHVPPFQAAVDAGIASVMINSGEINGEPVHASYRILTKLLRDEMKFKGVAVTDWEDIIRLYRNHKVATDERDATLKAIEAGVDMAMTPYTTDFCDHLLALVKEGKVSEERIDLSVARILRMKLSIGLFENPLPRNDRFNKIGSEEHRALALAAARESIVLMKNTNNTLPLLPANTKKVVVLGPMANIKSPLAGGWTLRWINHDESLYPAYMHTLYTALQQDFGEQKVQLASNDANAIQSAAKGADALVVAIGEMPYSEGFGSIEDLNLPEEQQLVVKAALATGKPVVLVMISGRPRVFTTLYQKSNAVLFAGLPGFEGAQAIAEIISGKVNPSAKLSFNYPATVNKLVPHNHKSTESVLAHEIPNPIALSSFGEGLSYTTFEYSDLVLSDSVLTSAEDEIEAKVTVTNTGKLEGKEAVLWFLFDEVASITRPVRDLKYYEKKSIKPGESVVYTFTIKPLAHLHFPDKQNNAILEDGYFTLMTGNLKTRFKLQRQ
;
A
#
# COMPACT_ATOMS: atom_id res chain seq x y z
N GLU A 1 40.71 8.45 5.33
CA GLU A 1 39.54 9.23 4.82
C GLU A 1 38.34 8.98 5.71
N LYS A 2 37.55 10.05 6.02
CA LYS A 2 36.29 9.90 6.77
C LYS A 2 35.30 9.04 5.96
N SER A 3 34.56 8.16 6.62
CA SER A 3 33.44 7.45 5.99
C SER A 3 32.38 8.44 5.46
N ASN A 4 31.51 8.00 4.56
CA ASN A 4 30.43 8.86 4.06
C ASN A 4 29.54 9.39 5.19
N ASP A 5 29.18 8.53 6.15
CA ASP A 5 28.40 8.91 7.32
C ASP A 5 29.10 9.96 8.18
N GLN A 6 30.42 9.82 8.40
CA GLN A 6 31.20 10.82 9.13
C GLN A 6 31.26 12.18 8.42
N LYS A 7 31.24 12.19 7.08
CA LYS A 7 31.16 13.42 6.30
C LYS A 7 29.79 14.09 6.44
N ILE A 8 28.72 13.30 6.39
CA ILE A 8 27.35 13.77 6.59
C ILE A 8 27.20 14.39 7.97
N GLU A 9 27.58 13.67 9.04
CA GLU A 9 27.48 14.18 10.41
C GLU A 9 28.30 15.47 10.61
N SER A 10 29.52 15.52 10.08
CA SER A 10 30.37 16.73 10.15
C SER A 10 29.71 17.92 9.42
N LYS A 11 28.99 17.68 8.32
CA LYS A 11 28.26 18.73 7.60
C LYS A 11 27.03 19.20 8.34
N ILE A 12 26.32 18.28 9.01
CA ILE A 12 25.19 18.62 9.89
C ILE A 12 25.62 19.53 11.01
N ASP A 13 26.70 19.18 11.73
CA ASP A 13 27.25 20.00 12.82
C ASP A 13 27.64 21.40 12.34
N GLU A 14 28.31 21.50 11.18
CA GLU A 14 28.65 22.75 10.55
C GLU A 14 27.43 23.64 10.27
N LEU A 15 26.38 23.05 9.70
CA LEU A 15 25.15 23.78 9.36
C LEU A 15 24.39 24.21 10.61
N LEU A 16 24.21 23.34 11.59
CA LEU A 16 23.53 23.66 12.85
C LEU A 16 24.18 24.81 13.58
N ALA A 17 25.53 24.84 13.59
CA ALA A 17 26.29 25.92 14.21
C ALA A 17 26.14 27.30 13.51
N GLN A 18 25.78 27.30 12.23
CA GLN A 18 25.56 28.51 11.44
C GLN A 18 24.09 28.97 11.39
N MET A 19 23.13 28.06 11.63
CA MET A 19 21.69 28.34 11.52
C MET A 19 21.20 29.19 12.68
N THR A 20 20.34 30.16 12.36
CA THR A 20 19.53 30.85 13.38
C THR A 20 18.37 29.92 13.81
N LEU A 21 17.73 30.22 14.93
CA LEU A 21 16.58 29.49 15.41
C LEU A 21 15.43 29.48 14.38
N GLU A 22 15.20 30.63 13.73
CA GLU A 22 14.18 30.77 12.68
C GLU A 22 14.49 29.89 11.46
N GLU A 23 15.76 29.80 11.06
CA GLU A 23 16.20 28.91 9.96
C GLU A 23 16.02 27.41 10.33
N LYS A 24 16.30 27.04 11.59
CA LYS A 24 16.07 25.68 12.11
C LYS A 24 14.59 25.32 12.06
N ILE A 25 13.72 26.18 12.56
CA ILE A 25 12.27 25.97 12.58
C ILE A 25 11.71 25.91 11.15
N GLY A 26 12.24 26.71 10.23
CA GLY A 26 11.87 26.65 8.81
C GLY A 26 12.14 25.28 8.18
N GLN A 27 13.25 24.61 8.54
CA GLN A 27 13.52 23.25 8.07
C GLN A 27 12.50 22.22 8.61
N MET A 28 11.90 22.48 9.76
CA MET A 28 10.86 21.63 10.37
C MET A 28 9.45 21.88 9.79
N THR A 29 9.33 22.73 8.77
CA THR A 29 8.04 23.18 8.22
C THR A 29 7.89 22.72 6.77
N GLN A 30 6.73 22.12 6.46
CA GLN A 30 6.35 21.71 5.12
C GLN A 30 5.01 22.34 4.73
N LEU A 31 5.01 23.07 3.59
CA LEU A 31 3.82 23.72 3.03
C LEU A 31 3.39 23.04 1.72
N THR A 32 2.11 23.18 1.35
CA THR A 32 1.67 22.74 0.02
C THR A 32 2.20 23.69 -1.07
N ASN A 33 2.40 23.15 -2.27
CA ASN A 33 2.78 23.93 -3.46
C ASN A 33 1.78 25.06 -3.80
N ALA A 34 0.51 24.92 -3.38
CA ALA A 34 -0.49 25.97 -3.54
C ALA A 34 -0.06 27.34 -2.94
N GLN A 35 0.84 27.34 -1.95
CA GLN A 35 1.34 28.56 -1.32
C GLN A 35 2.39 29.30 -2.18
N ILE A 36 2.93 28.65 -3.19
CA ILE A 36 4.07 29.17 -3.98
C ILE A 36 3.81 29.21 -5.49
N VAL A 37 2.59 28.88 -5.93
CA VAL A 37 2.22 28.92 -7.36
C VAL A 37 1.43 30.18 -7.70
N THR A 38 1.37 30.48 -9.01
CA THR A 38 0.65 31.65 -9.52
C THR A 38 -0.86 31.56 -9.29
N GLU A 39 -1.44 30.40 -9.51
CA GLU A 39 -2.88 30.14 -9.37
C GLU A 39 -3.15 28.77 -8.74
N SER A 40 -4.07 28.74 -7.80
CA SER A 40 -4.55 27.52 -7.17
C SER A 40 -5.95 27.72 -6.59
N ASN A 41 -6.84 26.75 -6.79
CA ASN A 41 -8.12 26.65 -6.06
C ASN A 41 -8.09 25.55 -4.98
N TRP A 42 -6.92 25.12 -4.58
CA TRP A 42 -6.72 24.10 -3.55
C TRP A 42 -7.48 24.50 -2.25
N GLY A 43 -8.36 23.63 -1.79
CA GLY A 43 -9.20 23.88 -0.60
C GLY A 43 -10.63 24.32 -0.88
N ASN A 44 -11.02 24.56 -2.15
CA ASN A 44 -12.37 25.01 -2.53
C ASN A 44 -13.29 23.89 -3.06
N GLY A 45 -13.11 22.64 -2.61
CA GLY A 45 -13.95 21.50 -3.02
C GLY A 45 -13.23 20.48 -3.88
N SER A 46 -13.99 19.62 -4.58
CA SER A 46 -13.48 18.48 -5.32
C SER A 46 -12.71 18.82 -6.61
N ASP A 47 -12.86 20.03 -7.15
CA ASP A 47 -12.14 20.49 -8.34
C ASP A 47 -10.81 21.15 -7.96
N LEU A 48 -9.81 20.29 -7.75
CA LEU A 48 -8.44 20.74 -7.50
C LEU A 48 -7.80 21.18 -8.82
N SER A 49 -7.82 22.47 -9.11
CA SER A 49 -6.99 23.06 -10.18
C SER A 49 -5.79 23.78 -9.56
N ILE A 50 -4.65 23.50 -10.12
CA ILE A 50 -3.39 24.17 -9.76
C ILE A 50 -2.57 24.37 -11.03
N VAL A 51 -2.07 25.59 -11.19
CA VAL A 51 -1.10 25.88 -12.25
C VAL A 51 0.30 25.65 -11.70
N MET A 52 0.97 24.61 -12.19
CA MET A 52 2.32 24.23 -11.76
C MET A 52 3.38 25.21 -12.30
N LYS A 53 3.29 26.45 -11.84
CA LYS A 53 4.21 27.53 -12.16
C LYS A 53 4.54 28.34 -10.91
N ILE A 54 5.82 28.46 -10.60
CA ILE A 54 6.29 29.18 -9.42
C ILE A 54 5.95 30.66 -9.50
N ASP A 55 5.37 31.18 -8.43
CA ASP A 55 5.31 32.61 -8.11
C ASP A 55 6.52 32.98 -7.27
N THR A 56 7.53 33.57 -7.89
CA THR A 56 8.79 33.91 -7.23
C THR A 56 8.63 34.95 -6.14
N ALA A 57 7.59 35.80 -6.18
CA ALA A 57 7.31 36.78 -5.13
C ALA A 57 6.79 36.08 -3.86
N LYS A 58 5.80 35.19 -4.00
CA LYS A 58 5.26 34.38 -2.90
C LYS A 58 6.36 33.50 -2.30
N LEU A 59 7.04 32.72 -3.14
CA LEU A 59 8.13 31.86 -2.70
C LEU A 59 9.23 32.63 -1.98
N GLY A 60 9.68 33.75 -2.58
CA GLY A 60 10.72 34.59 -2.00
C GLY A 60 10.31 35.20 -0.65
N ALA A 61 9.04 35.56 -0.45
CA ALA A 61 8.52 36.04 0.84
C ALA A 61 8.59 34.94 1.92
N ILE A 62 8.14 33.72 1.58
CA ILE A 62 8.15 32.56 2.48
C ILE A 62 9.59 32.19 2.87
N ILE A 63 10.50 32.06 1.90
CA ILE A 63 11.89 31.67 2.16
C ILE A 63 12.63 32.71 2.99
N ARG A 64 12.49 34.02 2.69
CA ARG A 64 13.16 35.08 3.44
C ARG A 64 12.68 35.24 4.87
N LYS A 65 11.36 35.02 5.12
CA LYS A 65 10.79 35.24 6.44
C LYS A 65 10.77 33.98 7.31
N TYR A 66 10.38 32.85 6.71
CA TYR A 66 10.12 31.61 7.46
C TYR A 66 11.13 30.50 7.17
N HIS A 67 12.00 30.66 6.18
CA HIS A 67 13.05 29.69 5.83
C HIS A 67 12.55 28.27 5.58
N VAL A 68 11.31 28.14 5.04
CA VAL A 68 10.65 26.85 4.83
C VAL A 68 11.52 25.90 4.02
N GLY A 69 11.79 24.73 4.57
CA GLY A 69 12.71 23.75 4.01
C GLY A 69 12.07 22.64 3.20
N SER A 70 10.74 22.59 3.14
CA SER A 70 10.00 21.54 2.41
C SER A 70 8.68 22.03 1.84
N PHE A 71 8.35 21.49 0.65
CA PHE A 71 7.02 21.63 0.04
C PHE A 71 6.53 20.26 -0.41
N LEU A 72 5.22 20.16 -0.67
CA LEU A 72 4.60 18.90 -1.09
C LEU A 72 3.48 19.12 -2.09
N ASN A 73 3.04 17.99 -2.65
CA ASN A 73 1.83 17.81 -3.42
C ASN A 73 1.97 18.07 -4.92
N GLY A 74 0.93 17.72 -5.66
CA GLY A 74 0.88 17.90 -7.11
C GLY A 74 -0.33 17.25 -7.75
N ILE A 75 -0.37 17.36 -9.04
CA ILE A 75 -1.28 16.67 -9.95
C ILE A 75 -0.46 16.13 -11.11
N ALA A 76 -1.02 15.21 -11.88
CA ALA A 76 -0.37 14.76 -13.11
C ALA A 76 -0.26 15.91 -14.10
N VAL A 77 0.99 16.28 -14.38
CA VAL A 77 1.38 17.21 -15.43
C VAL A 77 2.56 16.61 -16.20
N SER A 78 2.89 17.20 -17.35
CA SER A 78 3.99 16.69 -18.18
C SER A 78 5.33 16.69 -17.43
N PRO A 79 6.26 15.80 -17.80
CA PRO A 79 7.62 15.79 -17.25
C PRO A 79 8.31 17.14 -17.35
N GLU A 80 8.13 17.86 -18.47
CA GLU A 80 8.70 19.19 -18.70
C GLU A 80 8.13 20.22 -17.72
N THR A 81 6.83 20.12 -17.40
CA THR A 81 6.19 21.01 -16.42
C THR A 81 6.77 20.76 -15.01
N TRP A 82 6.89 19.49 -14.58
CA TRP A 82 7.55 19.15 -13.31
C TRP A 82 8.99 19.63 -13.26
N TYR A 83 9.75 19.37 -14.31
CA TYR A 83 11.15 19.82 -14.42
C TYR A 83 11.27 21.34 -14.25
N THR A 84 10.45 22.11 -14.97
CA THR A 84 10.47 23.58 -14.92
C THR A 84 10.05 24.07 -13.54
N PHE A 85 8.97 23.54 -13.00
CA PHE A 85 8.46 23.89 -11.67
C PHE A 85 9.51 23.67 -10.60
N TYR A 86 10.12 22.50 -10.57
CA TYR A 86 11.11 22.18 -9.55
C TYR A 86 12.43 22.94 -9.74
N LYS A 87 12.85 23.16 -10.97
CA LYS A 87 14.02 24.01 -11.29
C LYS A 87 13.82 25.41 -10.76
N ASP A 88 12.70 26.05 -11.09
CA ASP A 88 12.39 27.41 -10.66
C ASP A 88 12.30 27.51 -9.13
N LEU A 89 11.72 26.51 -8.46
CA LEU A 89 11.66 26.40 -7.01
C LEU A 89 13.08 26.42 -6.41
N GLN A 90 13.95 25.51 -6.86
CA GLN A 90 15.29 25.37 -6.29
C GLN A 90 16.21 26.54 -6.63
N GLU A 91 16.25 27.00 -7.88
CA GLU A 91 17.07 28.14 -8.28
C GLU A 91 16.70 29.39 -7.47
N HIS A 92 15.40 29.65 -7.28
CA HIS A 92 14.97 30.80 -6.50
C HIS A 92 15.30 30.63 -5.01
N ASN A 93 15.07 29.44 -4.42
CA ASN A 93 15.46 29.15 -3.04
C ASN A 93 16.96 29.37 -2.82
N LEU A 94 17.81 28.78 -3.67
CA LEU A 94 19.28 28.91 -3.54
C LEU A 94 19.78 30.33 -3.74
N LYS A 95 19.01 31.17 -4.48
CA LYS A 95 19.34 32.58 -4.68
C LYS A 95 19.01 33.44 -3.45
N VAL A 96 17.90 33.15 -2.75
CA VAL A 96 17.40 34.06 -1.69
C VAL A 96 17.70 33.57 -0.28
N SER A 97 17.93 32.25 -0.07
CA SER A 97 18.27 31.69 1.24
C SER A 97 19.76 31.96 1.59
N ARG A 98 20.02 32.29 2.85
CA ARG A 98 21.36 32.62 3.33
C ARG A 98 22.33 31.44 3.29
N LEU A 99 21.92 30.30 3.81
CA LEU A 99 22.75 29.10 3.90
C LEU A 99 22.65 28.19 2.67
N LYS A 100 21.77 28.53 1.70
CA LYS A 100 21.60 27.78 0.45
C LYS A 100 21.26 26.28 0.69
N ILE A 101 20.53 26.01 1.76
CA ILE A 101 20.03 24.64 2.03
C ILE A 101 18.94 24.34 1.01
N PRO A 102 19.08 23.25 0.22
CA PRO A 102 18.06 22.89 -0.77
C PRO A 102 16.71 22.56 -0.13
N VAL A 103 15.64 22.93 -0.80
CA VAL A 103 14.28 22.49 -0.45
C VAL A 103 14.13 21.03 -0.81
N ILE A 104 13.50 20.22 0.06
CA ILE A 104 13.06 18.86 -0.28
C ILE A 104 11.58 18.88 -0.65
N TYR A 105 11.23 18.16 -1.72
CA TYR A 105 9.87 18.12 -2.24
C TYR A 105 9.25 16.73 -2.07
N GLY A 106 8.08 16.68 -1.38
CA GLY A 106 7.35 15.45 -1.08
C GLY A 106 6.15 15.21 -2.01
N VAL A 107 5.97 13.97 -2.47
CA VAL A 107 4.86 13.59 -3.36
C VAL A 107 4.31 12.21 -2.98
N ASP A 108 2.98 12.06 -3.04
CA ASP A 108 2.30 10.79 -2.88
C ASP A 108 2.35 9.97 -4.17
N GLN A 109 3.39 9.16 -4.34
CA GLN A 109 3.53 8.21 -5.44
C GLN A 109 3.19 6.79 -4.94
N MET A 110 1.90 6.47 -4.91
CA MET A 110 1.37 5.31 -4.20
C MET A 110 1.54 3.98 -4.94
N HIS A 111 1.48 4.00 -6.27
CA HIS A 111 1.57 2.79 -7.09
C HIS A 111 2.23 3.05 -8.45
N GLY A 112 3.31 3.79 -8.43
CA GLY A 112 4.03 4.28 -9.58
C GLY A 112 4.11 5.80 -9.56
N PRO A 113 4.60 6.45 -10.61
CA PRO A 113 4.67 7.91 -10.75
C PRO A 113 3.28 8.51 -11.05
N ASN A 114 2.33 8.35 -10.11
CA ASN A 114 0.92 8.64 -10.35
C ASN A 114 0.59 10.13 -10.58
N TYR A 115 1.52 11.04 -10.32
CA TYR A 115 1.38 12.46 -10.64
C TYR A 115 2.30 12.94 -11.77
N VAL A 116 2.75 12.00 -12.62
CA VAL A 116 3.49 12.30 -13.84
C VAL A 116 2.65 11.89 -15.03
N GLU A 117 2.33 12.83 -15.93
CA GLU A 117 1.60 12.53 -17.17
C GLU A 117 2.41 11.57 -18.03
N GLY A 118 1.76 10.49 -18.46
CA GLY A 118 2.40 9.42 -19.21
C GLY A 118 3.22 8.44 -18.34
N GLY A 119 3.26 8.61 -17.03
CA GLY A 119 3.96 7.72 -16.10
C GLY A 119 3.38 6.31 -16.07
N THR A 120 4.20 5.34 -15.67
CA THR A 120 3.81 3.93 -15.58
C THR A 120 3.05 3.65 -14.29
N ILE A 121 1.78 3.30 -14.39
CA ILE A 121 0.90 3.02 -13.27
C ILE A 121 0.75 1.52 -13.05
N PHE A 122 1.22 1.07 -11.89
CA PHE A 122 1.12 -0.31 -11.41
C PHE A 122 -0.24 -0.60 -10.76
N PRO A 123 -0.57 -1.88 -10.51
CA PRO A 123 -1.64 -2.22 -9.57
C PRO A 123 -1.39 -1.61 -8.18
N HIS A 124 -2.47 -1.29 -7.46
CA HIS A 124 -2.35 -0.85 -6.07
C HIS A 124 -1.75 -1.93 -5.14
N ALA A 125 -1.34 -1.53 -3.94
CA ALA A 125 -0.63 -2.40 -3.01
C ALA A 125 -1.40 -3.68 -2.64
N ILE A 126 -2.73 -3.61 -2.49
CA ILE A 126 -3.57 -4.80 -2.22
C ILE A 126 -3.46 -5.85 -3.33
N ASN A 127 -3.34 -5.42 -4.58
CA ASN A 127 -3.09 -6.27 -5.73
C ASN A 127 -1.65 -6.82 -5.72
N THR A 128 -0.67 -5.96 -5.43
CA THR A 128 0.73 -6.38 -5.32
C THR A 128 0.88 -7.48 -4.28
N ALA A 129 0.22 -7.37 -3.12
CA ALA A 129 0.20 -8.41 -2.10
C ALA A 129 -0.39 -9.74 -2.60
N ALA A 130 -1.46 -9.70 -3.42
CA ALA A 130 -2.09 -10.89 -3.97
C ALA A 130 -1.20 -11.67 -4.96
N THR A 131 -0.12 -11.05 -5.45
CA THR A 131 0.84 -11.74 -6.31
C THR A 131 1.68 -12.76 -5.57
N TYR A 132 1.96 -12.56 -4.29
CA TYR A 132 2.97 -13.30 -3.51
C TYR A 132 4.31 -13.42 -4.25
N ASN A 133 4.66 -12.40 -5.03
CA ASN A 133 5.86 -12.34 -5.85
C ASN A 133 6.65 -11.06 -5.56
N ASN A 134 7.79 -11.22 -4.91
CA ASN A 134 8.63 -10.12 -4.45
C ASN A 134 9.25 -9.28 -5.58
N ALA A 135 9.25 -9.78 -6.83
CA ALA A 135 9.73 -9.02 -7.97
C ALA A 135 8.86 -7.79 -8.30
N PHE A 136 7.58 -7.78 -7.91
CA PHE A 136 6.69 -6.68 -8.25
C PHE A 136 6.80 -5.44 -7.34
N PRO A 137 6.89 -5.54 -6.00
CA PRO A 137 7.23 -4.37 -5.20
C PRO A 137 8.61 -3.80 -5.57
N GLU A 138 9.59 -4.64 -5.96
CA GLU A 138 10.88 -4.21 -6.48
C GLU A 138 10.73 -3.45 -7.81
N ALA A 139 10.01 -4.01 -8.79
CA ALA A 139 9.78 -3.38 -10.08
C ALA A 139 9.04 -2.04 -9.94
N MET A 140 7.99 -1.99 -9.12
CA MET A 140 7.23 -0.76 -8.88
C MET A 140 8.10 0.34 -8.26
N ALA A 141 8.90 0.01 -7.25
CA ALA A 141 9.82 0.95 -6.62
C ALA A 141 10.90 1.45 -7.60
N HIS A 142 11.48 0.54 -8.37
CA HIS A 142 12.49 0.87 -9.40
C HIS A 142 11.92 1.82 -10.45
N VAL A 143 10.79 1.48 -11.05
CA VAL A 143 10.15 2.30 -12.08
C VAL A 143 9.76 3.66 -11.51
N THR A 144 9.18 3.70 -10.31
CA THR A 144 8.84 4.96 -9.63
C THR A 144 10.09 5.83 -9.47
N ALA A 145 11.21 5.28 -9.00
CA ALA A 145 12.45 6.02 -8.85
C ALA A 145 13.00 6.54 -10.19
N VAL A 146 13.03 5.69 -11.21
CA VAL A 146 13.54 6.06 -12.54
C VAL A 146 12.70 7.17 -13.20
N GLU A 147 11.39 7.09 -13.07
CA GLU A 147 10.47 8.03 -13.73
C GLU A 147 10.26 9.34 -12.96
N THR A 148 10.67 9.42 -11.68
CA THR A 148 10.40 10.60 -10.84
C THR A 148 11.64 11.34 -10.34
N ALA A 149 12.79 10.68 -10.19
CA ALA A 149 13.99 11.28 -9.61
C ALA A 149 14.49 12.52 -10.38
N ASP A 150 14.43 12.49 -11.71
CA ASP A 150 14.86 13.62 -12.55
C ASP A 150 13.89 14.80 -12.50
N LEU A 151 12.64 14.57 -12.08
CA LEU A 151 11.60 15.59 -12.01
C LEU A 151 11.60 16.36 -10.68
N GLY A 152 12.46 16.00 -9.74
CA GLY A 152 12.56 16.65 -8.44
C GLY A 152 11.69 16.00 -7.35
N HIS A 153 11.15 14.81 -7.58
CA HIS A 153 10.43 14.06 -6.54
C HIS A 153 11.43 13.30 -5.66
N GLN A 154 12.07 14.02 -4.74
CA GLN A 154 13.12 13.45 -3.90
C GLN A 154 12.60 12.74 -2.66
N TRP A 155 11.35 12.96 -2.29
CA TRP A 155 10.71 12.36 -1.12
C TRP A 155 9.35 11.80 -1.49
N ILE A 156 9.19 10.48 -1.37
CA ILE A 156 7.96 9.78 -1.73
C ILE A 156 7.27 9.28 -0.46
N PHE A 157 5.96 9.61 -0.33
CA PHE A 157 5.13 9.22 0.80
C PHE A 157 4.54 7.81 0.60
N ALA A 158 5.41 6.86 0.40
CA ALA A 158 5.15 5.42 0.25
C ALA A 158 6.37 4.61 0.72
N PRO A 159 6.18 3.32 1.07
CA PRO A 159 4.97 2.51 0.99
C PRO A 159 4.09 2.60 2.25
N VAL A 160 2.83 2.13 2.14
CA VAL A 160 1.93 1.98 3.27
C VAL A 160 2.21 0.67 3.99
N PHE A 161 2.49 0.73 5.29
CA PHE A 161 2.72 -0.42 6.16
C PHE A 161 1.53 -0.78 7.06
N ASP A 162 0.43 -0.02 6.92
CA ASP A 162 -0.84 -0.38 7.51
C ASP A 162 -1.35 -1.72 6.99
N LEU A 163 -2.19 -2.40 7.77
CA LEU A 163 -2.73 -3.71 7.44
C LEU A 163 -4.19 -3.61 6.96
N ALA A 164 -4.61 -4.51 6.09
CA ALA A 164 -5.99 -4.63 5.61
C ALA A 164 -6.92 -5.24 6.69
N ARG A 165 -7.13 -4.55 7.82
CA ARG A 165 -7.89 -5.07 8.97
C ARG A 165 -9.39 -4.89 8.85
N THR A 166 -9.84 -3.73 8.40
CA THR A 166 -11.25 -3.46 8.17
C THR A 166 -11.52 -2.95 6.76
N PRO A 167 -12.36 -3.62 5.96
CA PRO A 167 -12.72 -3.17 4.63
C PRO A 167 -13.65 -1.95 4.61
N LEU A 168 -14.18 -1.51 5.74
CA LEU A 168 -14.92 -0.26 5.85
C LEU A 168 -14.00 0.96 5.71
N TRP A 169 -12.73 0.80 6.07
CA TRP A 169 -11.74 1.86 5.95
C TRP A 169 -11.41 2.19 4.49
N GLY A 170 -11.49 3.48 4.13
CA GLY A 170 -11.35 3.95 2.75
C GLY A 170 -9.96 3.75 2.13
N ARG A 171 -8.95 3.40 2.94
CA ARG A 171 -7.56 3.19 2.48
C ARG A 171 -7.14 1.72 2.46
N PHE A 172 -8.10 0.81 2.55
CA PHE A 172 -7.86 -0.64 2.53
C PHE A 172 -6.98 -1.09 1.34
N TYR A 173 -7.22 -0.55 0.15
CA TYR A 173 -6.48 -0.90 -1.07
C TYR A 173 -5.02 -0.40 -1.09
N GLU A 174 -4.68 0.57 -0.24
CA GLU A 174 -3.32 1.10 -0.14
C GLU A 174 -2.38 0.14 0.62
N THR A 175 -2.93 -0.88 1.30
CA THR A 175 -2.20 -1.81 2.16
C THR A 175 -1.65 -3.02 1.39
N LEU A 176 -0.58 -3.61 1.92
CA LEU A 176 -0.02 -4.88 1.44
C LEU A 176 -0.74 -6.11 2.06
N GLY A 177 -2.07 -6.05 2.16
CA GLY A 177 -2.89 -7.12 2.71
C GLY A 177 -2.97 -7.14 4.24
N GLU A 178 -3.59 -8.19 4.77
CA GLU A 178 -3.86 -8.29 6.22
C GLU A 178 -2.74 -8.97 7.04
N SER A 179 -1.74 -9.56 6.36
CA SER A 179 -0.64 -10.26 7.01
C SER A 179 0.52 -9.32 7.33
N PRO A 180 0.95 -9.22 8.61
CA PRO A 180 2.14 -8.47 8.97
C PRO A 180 3.39 -8.94 8.24
N TYR A 181 3.51 -10.24 7.97
CA TYR A 181 4.66 -10.82 7.26
C TYR A 181 4.73 -10.35 5.81
N VAL A 182 3.61 -10.33 5.08
CA VAL A 182 3.57 -9.84 3.68
C VAL A 182 3.89 -8.36 3.63
N ALA A 183 3.27 -7.55 4.50
CA ALA A 183 3.53 -6.11 4.58
C ALA A 183 5.00 -5.81 4.92
N ALA A 184 5.58 -6.52 5.90
CA ALA A 184 6.98 -6.39 6.27
C ALA A 184 7.91 -6.75 5.10
N THR A 185 7.68 -7.89 4.44
CA THR A 185 8.54 -8.40 3.37
C THR A 185 8.48 -7.51 2.14
N MET A 186 7.30 -7.30 1.58
CA MET A 186 7.13 -6.54 0.33
C MET A 186 7.41 -5.04 0.53
N GLY A 187 7.00 -4.48 1.67
CA GLY A 187 7.28 -3.09 2.02
C GLY A 187 8.77 -2.81 2.17
N SER A 188 9.53 -3.71 2.81
CA SER A 188 10.99 -3.58 2.95
C SER A 188 11.73 -3.65 1.62
N ILE A 189 11.27 -4.50 0.71
CA ILE A 189 11.82 -4.58 -0.66
C ILE A 189 11.60 -3.25 -1.39
N PHE A 190 10.38 -2.72 -1.33
CA PHE A 190 10.05 -1.42 -1.91
C PHE A 190 10.97 -0.31 -1.37
N VAL A 191 11.13 -0.23 -0.04
CA VAL A 191 12.00 0.77 0.62
C VAL A 191 13.44 0.67 0.13
N LYS A 192 14.05 -0.52 0.18
CA LYS A 192 15.44 -0.73 -0.24
C LYS A 192 15.65 -0.38 -1.71
N THR A 193 14.72 -0.76 -2.57
CA THR A 193 14.79 -0.46 -4.00
C THR A 193 14.66 1.03 -4.28
N LEU A 194 13.66 1.70 -3.68
CA LEU A 194 13.42 3.13 -3.88
C LEU A 194 14.58 3.99 -3.38
N GLN A 195 15.13 3.66 -2.22
CA GLN A 195 16.24 4.39 -1.60
C GLN A 195 17.62 4.06 -2.20
N GLY A 196 17.69 2.98 -2.99
CA GLY A 196 18.90 2.64 -3.72
C GLY A 196 20.03 2.13 -2.84
N ASP A 197 19.83 0.99 -2.23
CA ASP A 197 20.86 0.28 -1.45
C ASP A 197 21.84 -0.51 -2.34
N SER A 198 21.60 -0.54 -3.65
CA SER A 198 22.43 -1.27 -4.60
C SER A 198 23.18 -0.36 -5.57
N ALA A 199 24.30 -0.87 -6.08
CA ALA A 199 25.12 -0.24 -7.12
C ALA A 199 24.38 0.05 -8.45
N ILE A 200 23.14 -0.37 -8.58
CA ILE A 200 22.30 -0.22 -9.78
C ILE A 200 21.54 1.11 -9.78
N ALA A 201 21.37 1.75 -8.63
CA ALA A 201 20.55 2.97 -8.54
C ALA A 201 21.41 4.23 -8.45
N PRO A 202 21.57 5.01 -9.52
CA PRO A 202 22.08 6.37 -9.45
C PRO A 202 21.09 7.33 -8.78
N TYR A 203 19.93 6.84 -8.35
CA TYR A 203 18.85 7.62 -7.74
C TYR A 203 18.68 7.22 -6.29
N LYS A 204 18.72 8.20 -5.42
CA LYS A 204 18.34 8.05 -4.03
C LYS A 204 17.11 8.92 -3.81
N ILE A 205 16.00 8.29 -3.52
CA ILE A 205 14.75 8.95 -3.17
C ILE A 205 14.41 8.55 -1.74
N ALA A 206 14.08 9.51 -0.89
CA ALA A 206 13.64 9.22 0.47
C ALA A 206 12.26 8.55 0.45
N ALA A 207 12.13 7.38 1.07
CA ALA A 207 10.87 6.68 1.26
C ALA A 207 10.23 7.05 2.60
N THR A 208 8.91 6.83 2.72
CA THR A 208 8.14 7.08 3.95
C THR A 208 7.32 5.86 4.31
N ALA A 209 7.57 5.29 5.49
CA ALA A 209 6.67 4.28 6.05
C ALA A 209 5.44 4.97 6.67
N LYS A 210 4.23 4.60 6.26
CA LYS A 210 3.00 5.23 6.74
C LYS A 210 1.87 4.23 6.96
N HIS A 211 0.92 4.51 7.86
CA HIS A 211 0.88 5.63 8.83
C HIS A 211 1.18 5.09 10.23
N PHE A 212 2.24 5.51 10.82
CA PHE A 212 2.79 4.95 12.07
C PHE A 212 1.90 5.30 13.26
N LEU A 213 1.21 4.33 13.89
CA LEU A 213 0.95 2.92 13.54
C LEU A 213 -0.50 2.60 13.87
N ALA A 214 -0.99 1.41 13.48
CA ALA A 214 -2.35 0.92 13.73
C ALA A 214 -3.48 1.80 13.15
N TYR A 215 -3.20 2.67 12.22
CA TYR A 215 -4.14 3.59 11.59
C TYR A 215 -5.29 2.88 10.85
N SER A 216 -5.04 1.68 10.35
CA SER A 216 -5.97 0.89 9.54
C SER A 216 -6.96 0.04 10.34
N ASP A 217 -6.97 0.15 11.66
CA ASP A 217 -7.88 -0.61 12.53
C ASP A 217 -8.85 0.29 13.32
N PRO A 218 -9.48 1.31 12.66
CA PRO A 218 -10.39 2.20 13.36
C PRO A 218 -11.67 1.47 13.74
N LYS A 219 -12.13 1.67 14.96
CA LYS A 219 -13.32 1.03 15.51
C LYS A 219 -14.59 1.27 14.69
N SER A 220 -14.72 2.46 14.14
CA SER A 220 -15.88 2.83 13.30
C SER A 220 -15.72 2.39 11.83
N GLY A 221 -14.52 2.01 11.38
CA GLY A 221 -14.18 1.84 9.98
C GLY A 221 -13.90 3.16 9.24
N TRP A 222 -14.13 4.31 9.87
CA TRP A 222 -13.92 5.62 9.25
C TRP A 222 -12.47 6.08 9.37
N ASP A 223 -12.00 6.79 8.36
CA ASP A 223 -10.67 7.35 8.33
C ASP A 223 -10.46 8.41 9.43
N ARG A 224 -9.25 8.48 10.00
CA ARG A 224 -8.84 9.43 11.05
C ARG A 224 -9.65 9.33 12.36
N THR A 225 -10.19 8.15 12.66
CA THR A 225 -11.01 7.92 13.86
C THR A 225 -10.31 6.98 14.86
N PRO A 226 -10.83 6.89 16.11
CA PRO A 226 -10.17 6.15 17.17
C PRO A 226 -9.94 4.66 16.88
N VAL A 227 -8.79 4.17 17.33
CA VAL A 227 -8.42 2.76 17.37
C VAL A 227 -8.38 2.30 18.82
N ASP A 228 -9.18 1.28 19.17
CA ASP A 228 -9.19 0.64 20.48
C ASP A 228 -8.62 -0.78 20.35
N ILE A 229 -7.36 -0.96 20.67
CA ILE A 229 -6.68 -2.26 20.59
C ILE A 229 -5.88 -2.56 21.84
N SER A 230 -5.66 -3.84 22.11
CA SER A 230 -4.76 -4.24 23.20
C SER A 230 -3.30 -3.93 22.83
N GLU A 231 -2.46 -3.70 23.85
CA GLU A 231 -1.01 -3.58 23.65
C GLU A 231 -0.44 -4.85 22.98
N GLN A 232 -0.96 -6.02 23.31
CA GLN A 232 -0.62 -7.28 22.66
C GLN A 232 -0.84 -7.23 21.15
N THR A 233 -2.03 -6.77 20.71
CA THR A 233 -2.35 -6.65 19.29
C THR A 233 -1.47 -5.59 18.61
N LEU A 234 -1.21 -4.48 19.29
CA LEU A 234 -0.36 -3.41 18.77
C LEU A 234 1.04 -3.96 18.44
N TYR A 235 1.66 -4.64 19.40
CA TYR A 235 3.02 -5.18 19.26
C TYR A 235 3.10 -6.39 18.34
N GLU A 236 2.08 -7.25 18.33
CA GLU A 236 2.09 -8.46 17.50
C GLU A 236 1.78 -8.19 16.03
N MET A 237 0.88 -7.23 15.76
CA MET A 237 0.35 -7.02 14.41
C MET A 237 0.91 -5.76 13.73
N HIS A 238 0.95 -4.64 14.43
CA HIS A 238 1.20 -3.35 13.81
C HIS A 238 2.67 -2.90 13.92
N VAL A 239 3.41 -3.33 14.93
CA VAL A 239 4.84 -3.01 15.06
C VAL A 239 5.71 -3.73 14.02
N PRO A 240 5.56 -5.05 13.74
CA PRO A 240 6.50 -5.78 12.88
C PRO A 240 6.66 -5.22 11.47
N PRO A 241 5.63 -4.77 10.73
CA PRO A 241 5.81 -4.14 9.44
C PRO A 241 6.68 -2.87 9.51
N PHE A 242 6.44 -2.01 10.49
CA PHE A 242 7.24 -0.79 10.67
C PHE A 242 8.65 -1.07 11.19
N GLN A 243 8.83 -2.11 12.02
CA GLN A 243 10.18 -2.53 12.42
C GLN A 243 10.97 -2.97 11.19
N ALA A 244 10.36 -3.75 10.30
CA ALA A 244 11.00 -4.16 9.04
C ALA A 244 11.36 -2.96 8.15
N ALA A 245 10.54 -1.90 8.14
CA ALA A 245 10.88 -0.66 7.46
C ALA A 245 12.10 0.05 8.10
N VAL A 246 12.15 0.09 9.42
CA VAL A 246 13.29 0.66 10.16
C VAL A 246 14.58 -0.13 9.87
N ASP A 247 14.49 -1.46 9.90
CA ASP A 247 15.61 -2.37 9.59
C ASP A 247 16.06 -2.26 8.13
N ALA A 248 15.14 -1.89 7.23
CA ALA A 248 15.44 -1.57 5.83
C ALA A 248 16.06 -0.17 5.63
N GLY A 249 16.23 0.60 6.69
CA GLY A 249 16.84 1.94 6.64
C GLY A 249 15.92 3.04 6.12
N ILE A 250 14.61 2.95 6.39
CA ILE A 250 13.62 3.95 5.96
C ILE A 250 14.02 5.38 6.36
N ALA A 251 13.92 6.32 5.43
CA ALA A 251 14.33 7.72 5.64
C ALA A 251 13.34 8.50 6.51
N SER A 252 12.05 8.20 6.41
CA SER A 252 11.02 8.90 7.15
C SER A 252 9.84 8.00 7.53
N VAL A 253 9.11 8.43 8.55
CA VAL A 253 7.86 7.84 9.00
C VAL A 253 6.81 8.95 9.03
N MET A 254 5.65 8.72 8.40
CA MET A 254 4.48 9.59 8.54
C MET A 254 3.58 9.06 9.64
N ILE A 255 3.18 9.95 10.54
CA ILE A 255 2.49 9.61 11.78
C ILE A 255 1.01 9.37 11.50
N ASN A 256 0.41 8.41 12.20
CA ASN A 256 -1.04 8.13 12.19
C ASN A 256 -1.84 9.36 12.61
N SER A 257 -2.81 9.78 11.79
CA SER A 257 -3.67 10.94 12.02
C SER A 257 -4.74 10.73 13.09
N GLY A 258 -4.92 9.52 13.57
CA GLY A 258 -5.91 9.16 14.59
C GLY A 258 -5.32 9.10 15.99
N GLU A 259 -6.00 8.32 16.83
CA GLU A 259 -5.61 8.05 18.21
C GLU A 259 -5.64 6.55 18.51
N ILE A 260 -4.84 6.12 19.47
CA ILE A 260 -4.78 4.73 19.95
C ILE A 260 -5.14 4.72 21.42
N ASN A 261 -6.22 3.99 21.79
CA ASN A 261 -6.67 3.85 23.16
C ASN A 261 -6.90 5.20 23.88
N GLY A 262 -7.42 6.21 23.13
CA GLY A 262 -7.73 7.54 23.66
C GLY A 262 -6.55 8.53 23.62
N GLU A 263 -5.37 8.13 23.14
CA GLU A 263 -4.20 9.01 23.01
C GLU A 263 -3.92 9.33 21.53
N PRO A 264 -4.08 10.60 21.08
CA PRO A 264 -3.69 11.00 19.74
C PRO A 264 -2.22 10.74 19.49
N VAL A 265 -1.90 10.08 18.36
CA VAL A 265 -0.51 9.64 18.11
C VAL A 265 0.44 10.82 18.02
N HIS A 266 0.01 11.95 17.46
CA HIS A 266 0.81 13.18 17.36
C HIS A 266 1.12 13.84 18.72
N ALA A 267 0.44 13.45 19.80
CA ALA A 267 0.71 13.91 21.16
C ALA A 267 1.27 12.78 22.07
N SER A 268 1.55 11.61 21.50
CA SER A 268 1.98 10.45 22.27
C SER A 268 3.51 10.33 22.36
N TYR A 269 4.09 10.75 23.47
CA TYR A 269 5.51 10.51 23.76
C TYR A 269 5.82 8.99 23.80
N ARG A 270 4.87 8.19 24.30
CA ARG A 270 4.99 6.72 24.34
C ARG A 270 5.20 6.13 22.94
N ILE A 271 4.41 6.58 21.96
CA ILE A 271 4.48 6.05 20.60
C ILE A 271 5.67 6.66 19.83
N LEU A 272 5.79 8.00 19.81
CA LEU A 272 6.75 8.67 18.94
C LEU A 272 8.19 8.70 19.49
N THR A 273 8.35 8.62 20.81
CA THR A 273 9.69 8.60 21.42
C THR A 273 10.03 7.22 21.98
N LYS A 274 9.23 6.69 22.92
CA LYS A 274 9.59 5.40 23.55
C LYS A 274 9.58 4.25 22.55
N LEU A 275 8.47 4.04 21.84
CA LEU A 275 8.39 2.94 20.88
C LEU A 275 9.25 3.21 19.65
N LEU A 276 9.00 4.31 18.91
CA LEU A 276 9.66 4.56 17.63
C LEU A 276 11.18 4.77 17.76
N ARG A 277 11.61 5.57 18.74
CA ARG A 277 13.04 5.94 18.89
C ARG A 277 13.81 4.98 19.81
N ASP A 278 13.26 4.73 21.02
CA ASP A 278 14.01 4.00 22.03
C ASP A 278 13.98 2.48 21.80
N GLU A 279 12.82 1.91 21.39
CA GLU A 279 12.69 0.47 21.16
C GLU A 279 13.04 0.08 19.73
N MET A 280 12.38 0.68 18.73
CA MET A 280 12.58 0.34 17.31
C MET A 280 13.87 0.92 16.70
N LYS A 281 14.54 1.87 17.38
CA LYS A 281 15.81 2.50 16.94
C LYS A 281 15.72 3.29 15.64
N PHE A 282 14.56 3.84 15.32
CA PHE A 282 14.38 4.68 14.14
C PHE A 282 15.21 5.97 14.22
N LYS A 283 15.96 6.28 13.17
CA LYS A 283 16.88 7.42 13.09
C LYS A 283 16.43 8.52 12.12
N GLY A 284 15.44 8.25 11.29
CA GLY A 284 14.97 9.16 10.26
C GLY A 284 13.98 10.23 10.75
N VAL A 285 13.29 10.87 9.83
CA VAL A 285 12.37 11.99 10.08
C VAL A 285 10.97 11.45 10.42
N ALA A 286 10.40 11.89 11.55
CA ALA A 286 9.00 11.70 11.88
C ALA A 286 8.22 12.95 11.41
N VAL A 287 7.45 12.79 10.31
CA VAL A 287 6.64 13.86 9.72
C VAL A 287 5.17 13.64 10.07
N THR A 288 4.43 14.73 10.30
CA THR A 288 2.97 14.65 10.48
C THR A 288 2.29 14.31 9.15
N ASP A 289 1.05 13.83 9.21
CA ASP A 289 0.14 13.88 8.09
C ASP A 289 -0.54 15.27 8.02
N TRP A 290 -1.52 15.45 7.13
CA TRP A 290 -2.14 16.71 6.74
C TRP A 290 -2.83 17.43 7.90
N GLU A 291 -2.29 18.59 8.30
CA GLU A 291 -2.80 19.45 9.39
C GLU A 291 -2.87 18.79 10.78
N ASP A 292 -2.19 17.70 11.04
CA ASP A 292 -2.46 16.89 12.24
C ASP A 292 -2.04 17.55 13.55
N ILE A 293 -1.10 18.49 13.55
CA ILE A 293 -0.80 19.25 14.77
C ILE A 293 -2.00 20.09 15.20
N ILE A 294 -2.57 20.84 14.26
CA ILE A 294 -3.74 21.70 14.59
C ILE A 294 -4.98 20.87 14.95
N ARG A 295 -5.07 19.63 14.46
CA ARG A 295 -6.14 18.70 14.80
C ARG A 295 -6.13 18.27 16.27
N LEU A 296 -4.98 18.32 16.98
CA LEU A 296 -4.93 18.10 18.43
C LEU A 296 -5.83 19.08 19.18
N TYR A 297 -5.91 20.32 18.71
CA TYR A 297 -6.82 21.34 19.22
C TYR A 297 -8.21 21.22 18.60
N ARG A 298 -8.31 21.23 17.27
CA ARG A 298 -9.59 21.35 16.56
C ARG A 298 -10.45 20.10 16.64
N ASN A 299 -9.87 18.91 16.56
CA ASN A 299 -10.57 17.62 16.45
C ASN A 299 -10.45 16.77 17.71
N HIS A 300 -9.23 16.44 18.13
CA HIS A 300 -8.98 15.57 19.30
C HIS A 300 -9.29 16.24 20.64
N LYS A 301 -9.29 17.56 20.70
CA LYS A 301 -9.61 18.36 21.91
C LYS A 301 -8.66 18.06 23.10
N VAL A 302 -7.42 17.72 22.82
CA VAL A 302 -6.37 17.48 23.82
C VAL A 302 -5.44 18.67 24.02
N ALA A 303 -5.57 19.72 23.20
CA ALA A 303 -4.83 20.97 23.30
C ALA A 303 -5.81 22.14 23.51
N THR A 304 -5.38 23.17 24.22
CA THR A 304 -6.19 24.36 24.55
C THR A 304 -6.28 25.35 23.39
N ASP A 305 -5.25 25.38 22.55
CA ASP A 305 -5.12 26.21 21.36
C ASP A 305 -4.08 25.61 20.40
N GLU A 306 -3.83 26.26 19.26
CA GLU A 306 -2.87 25.80 18.24
C GLU A 306 -1.43 25.82 18.72
N ARG A 307 -1.09 26.72 19.63
CA ARG A 307 0.23 26.82 20.22
C ARG A 307 0.48 25.66 21.21
N ASP A 308 -0.49 25.34 22.06
CA ASP A 308 -0.43 24.17 22.95
C ASP A 308 -0.37 22.86 22.14
N ALA A 309 -1.10 22.80 21.01
CA ALA A 309 -1.00 21.68 20.08
C ALA A 309 0.41 21.51 19.52
N THR A 310 1.06 22.62 19.13
CA THR A 310 2.45 22.64 18.68
C THR A 310 3.41 22.13 19.78
N LEU A 311 3.24 22.61 21.02
CA LEU A 311 4.06 22.16 22.16
C LEU A 311 3.95 20.64 22.36
N LYS A 312 2.73 20.11 22.45
CA LYS A 312 2.48 18.68 22.66
C LYS A 312 3.07 17.81 21.54
N ALA A 313 2.95 18.23 20.30
CA ALA A 313 3.50 17.50 19.17
C ALA A 313 5.04 17.46 19.18
N ILE A 314 5.69 18.56 19.47
CA ILE A 314 7.14 18.64 19.58
C ILE A 314 7.67 17.83 20.76
N GLU A 315 7.02 17.91 21.93
CA GLU A 315 7.36 17.11 23.11
C GLU A 315 7.17 15.62 22.86
N ALA A 316 6.15 15.24 22.10
CA ALA A 316 5.92 13.83 21.74
C ALA A 316 7.00 13.24 20.83
N GLY A 317 7.64 14.06 19.97
CA GLY A 317 8.71 13.57 19.10
C GLY A 317 8.56 13.89 17.61
N VAL A 318 7.61 14.75 17.22
CA VAL A 318 7.46 15.21 15.82
C VAL A 318 8.69 15.99 15.38
N ASP A 319 9.21 15.68 14.18
CA ASP A 319 10.37 16.39 13.59
C ASP A 319 9.96 17.42 12.54
N MET A 320 8.99 17.10 11.69
CA MET A 320 8.51 18.00 10.64
C MET A 320 6.99 18.09 10.65
N ALA A 321 6.48 19.31 10.59
CA ALA A 321 5.08 19.63 10.52
C ALA A 321 4.61 19.82 9.09
N MET A 322 3.70 18.96 8.61
CA MET A 322 2.94 19.19 7.39
C MET A 322 1.81 20.16 7.72
N THR A 323 2.07 21.45 7.54
CA THR A 323 1.12 22.54 7.78
C THR A 323 0.81 23.21 6.45
N PRO A 324 -0.08 22.63 5.65
CA PRO A 324 -0.15 22.91 4.22
C PRO A 324 -0.53 24.35 3.88
N TYR A 325 -1.28 25.02 4.76
CA TYR A 325 -1.95 26.29 4.44
C TYR A 325 -1.35 27.52 5.11
N THR A 326 -0.62 27.37 6.24
CA THR A 326 -0.15 28.51 7.04
C THR A 326 1.26 28.28 7.56
N THR A 327 1.90 29.38 7.95
CA THR A 327 3.22 29.40 8.62
C THR A 327 3.12 29.59 10.12
N ASP A 328 1.91 29.49 10.71
CA ASP A 328 1.64 29.74 12.12
C ASP A 328 2.42 28.80 13.05
N PHE A 329 2.70 27.58 12.58
CA PHE A 329 3.58 26.65 13.27
C PHE A 329 4.96 27.26 13.56
N CYS A 330 5.54 28.01 12.59
CA CYS A 330 6.83 28.67 12.76
C CYS A 330 6.78 29.70 13.89
N ASP A 331 5.74 30.53 13.90
CA ASP A 331 5.57 31.59 14.91
C ASP A 331 5.30 31.00 16.30
N HIS A 332 4.46 29.95 16.39
CA HIS A 332 4.19 29.24 17.63
C HIS A 332 5.43 28.57 18.21
N LEU A 333 6.18 27.81 17.38
CA LEU A 333 7.36 27.10 17.86
C LEU A 333 8.47 28.07 18.27
N LEU A 334 8.69 29.16 17.49
CA LEU A 334 9.64 30.21 17.85
C LEU A 334 9.34 30.83 19.20
N ALA A 335 8.06 31.14 19.47
CA ALA A 335 7.63 31.68 20.76
C ALA A 335 7.87 30.68 21.90
N LEU A 336 7.55 29.41 21.71
CA LEU A 336 7.76 28.36 22.71
C LEU A 336 9.23 28.17 23.07
N VAL A 337 10.13 28.26 22.09
CA VAL A 337 11.58 28.17 22.37
C VAL A 337 12.07 29.42 23.12
N LYS A 338 11.68 30.64 22.68
CA LYS A 338 12.05 31.89 23.34
C LYS A 338 11.54 31.98 24.78
N GLU A 339 10.44 31.32 25.09
CA GLU A 339 9.90 31.21 26.46
C GLU A 339 10.53 30.10 27.29
N GLY A 340 11.44 29.30 26.71
CA GLY A 340 12.10 28.17 27.38
C GLY A 340 11.19 26.95 27.61
N LYS A 341 10.05 26.87 26.94
CA LYS A 341 9.13 25.70 26.99
C LYS A 341 9.63 24.55 26.11
N VAL A 342 10.34 24.85 25.04
CA VAL A 342 11.03 23.90 24.18
C VAL A 342 12.51 24.31 24.14
N SER A 343 13.43 23.36 24.33
CA SER A 343 14.85 23.64 24.26
C SER A 343 15.36 23.72 22.81
N GLU A 344 16.44 24.48 22.57
CA GLU A 344 17.07 24.50 21.24
C GLU A 344 17.66 23.13 20.87
N GLU A 345 18.15 22.36 21.84
CA GLU A 345 18.66 21.00 21.60
C GLU A 345 17.57 20.08 21.05
N ARG A 346 16.30 20.25 21.52
CA ARG A 346 15.17 19.51 20.95
C ARG A 346 14.93 19.88 19.47
N ILE A 347 15.08 21.14 19.14
CA ILE A 347 14.99 21.62 17.74
C ILE A 347 16.16 21.08 16.93
N ASP A 348 17.38 21.16 17.44
CA ASP A 348 18.59 20.65 16.77
C ASP A 348 18.51 19.16 16.42
N LEU A 349 17.93 18.34 17.29
CA LEU A 349 17.69 16.92 17.02
C LEU A 349 16.79 16.71 15.79
N SER A 350 15.71 17.45 15.66
CA SER A 350 14.82 17.37 14.51
C SER A 350 15.48 17.86 13.22
N VAL A 351 16.16 19.00 13.29
CA VAL A 351 16.85 19.59 12.15
C VAL A 351 17.98 18.68 11.67
N ALA A 352 18.75 18.08 12.59
CA ALA A 352 19.79 17.11 12.24
C ALA A 352 19.24 15.93 11.44
N ARG A 353 18.08 15.39 11.83
CA ARG A 353 17.40 14.29 11.09
C ARG A 353 16.98 14.73 9.69
N ILE A 354 16.42 15.92 9.56
CA ILE A 354 15.99 16.50 8.28
C ILE A 354 17.19 16.76 7.36
N LEU A 355 18.27 17.36 7.89
CA LEU A 355 19.49 17.60 7.13
C LEU A 355 20.15 16.27 6.71
N ARG A 356 20.17 15.28 7.60
CA ARG A 356 20.69 13.94 7.27
C ARG A 356 19.92 13.31 6.12
N MET A 357 18.59 13.38 6.11
CA MET A 357 17.77 12.89 4.99
C MET A 357 18.15 13.60 3.68
N LYS A 358 18.25 14.94 3.67
CA LYS A 358 18.63 15.73 2.49
C LYS A 358 20.05 15.40 1.98
N LEU A 359 21.00 15.24 2.89
CA LEU A 359 22.39 14.88 2.54
C LEU A 359 22.48 13.43 2.02
N SER A 360 21.77 12.50 2.66
CA SER A 360 21.81 11.06 2.29
C SER A 360 21.29 10.79 0.90
N ILE A 361 20.34 11.56 0.40
CA ILE A 361 19.83 11.46 -0.99
C ILE A 361 20.63 12.28 -2.00
N GLY A 362 21.72 12.94 -1.58
CA GLY A 362 22.59 13.76 -2.45
C GLY A 362 21.96 15.07 -2.90
N LEU A 363 21.00 15.60 -2.15
CA LEU A 363 20.27 16.81 -2.54
C LEU A 363 21.14 18.08 -2.50
N PHE A 364 22.17 18.12 -1.65
CA PHE A 364 23.12 19.22 -1.60
C PHE A 364 24.07 19.26 -2.79
N GLU A 365 24.48 18.08 -3.28
CA GLU A 365 25.36 17.93 -4.43
C GLU A 365 24.61 18.13 -5.75
N ASN A 366 23.35 17.72 -5.80
CA ASN A 366 22.50 17.75 -6.99
C ASN A 366 21.12 18.33 -6.68
N PRO A 367 21.03 19.64 -6.39
CA PRO A 367 19.75 20.26 -6.00
C PRO A 367 18.79 20.46 -7.17
N LEU A 368 19.29 20.52 -8.40
CA LEU A 368 18.49 20.84 -9.59
C LEU A 368 17.96 19.55 -10.25
N PRO A 369 16.79 19.61 -10.91
CA PRO A 369 16.25 18.49 -11.67
C PRO A 369 17.10 18.21 -12.90
N ARG A 370 16.91 17.01 -13.47
CA ARG A 370 17.59 16.56 -14.69
C ARG A 370 16.54 16.08 -15.70
N ASN A 371 16.94 15.86 -16.94
CA ASN A 371 16.07 15.37 -17.99
C ASN A 371 16.64 14.14 -18.73
N ASP A 372 17.65 13.53 -18.14
CA ASP A 372 18.41 12.44 -18.76
C ASP A 372 17.55 11.20 -19.07
N ARG A 373 16.44 11.05 -18.34
CA ARG A 373 15.59 9.86 -18.37
C ARG A 373 14.12 10.08 -18.76
N PHE A 374 13.80 11.22 -19.31
CA PHE A 374 12.43 11.50 -19.78
C PHE A 374 11.93 10.45 -20.78
N ASN A 375 12.83 9.86 -21.58
CA ASN A 375 12.52 8.77 -22.50
C ASN A 375 12.20 7.43 -21.81
N LYS A 376 12.41 7.31 -20.49
CA LYS A 376 12.02 6.14 -19.71
C LYS A 376 10.60 6.24 -19.15
N ILE A 377 10.06 7.47 -19.03
CA ILE A 377 8.71 7.69 -18.51
C ILE A 377 7.69 7.02 -19.41
N GLY A 378 6.92 6.08 -18.85
CA GLY A 378 5.92 5.32 -19.59
C GLY A 378 6.48 4.44 -20.73
N SER A 379 7.76 4.08 -20.68
CA SER A 379 8.38 3.24 -21.69
C SER A 379 7.70 1.87 -21.83
N GLU A 380 7.81 1.22 -22.99
CA GLU A 380 7.27 -0.13 -23.20
C GLU A 380 7.83 -1.13 -22.18
N GLU A 381 9.13 -1.01 -21.85
CA GLU A 381 9.79 -1.83 -20.83
C GLU A 381 9.09 -1.69 -19.45
N HIS A 382 8.85 -0.46 -19.00
CA HIS A 382 8.20 -0.19 -17.72
C HIS A 382 6.73 -0.62 -17.73
N ARG A 383 6.00 -0.35 -18.80
CA ARG A 383 4.62 -0.78 -18.96
C ARG A 383 4.49 -2.31 -18.99
N ALA A 384 5.45 -3.01 -19.58
CA ALA A 384 5.48 -4.48 -19.55
C ALA A 384 5.61 -5.04 -18.12
N LEU A 385 6.37 -4.37 -17.24
CA LEU A 385 6.45 -4.73 -15.82
C LEU A 385 5.10 -4.49 -15.11
N ALA A 386 4.43 -3.38 -15.37
CA ALA A 386 3.12 -3.10 -14.82
C ALA A 386 2.07 -4.11 -15.30
N LEU A 387 2.09 -4.49 -16.58
CA LEU A 387 1.21 -5.53 -17.13
C LEU A 387 1.49 -6.91 -16.49
N ALA A 388 2.75 -7.28 -16.31
CA ALA A 388 3.11 -8.52 -15.64
C ALA A 388 2.58 -8.56 -14.19
N ALA A 389 2.72 -7.43 -13.45
CA ALA A 389 2.16 -7.30 -12.11
C ALA A 389 0.63 -7.42 -12.12
N ALA A 390 -0.06 -6.78 -13.05
CA ALA A 390 -1.52 -6.86 -13.18
C ALA A 390 -1.97 -8.31 -13.46
N ARG A 391 -1.31 -9.02 -14.37
CA ARG A 391 -1.60 -10.44 -14.71
C ARG A 391 -1.50 -11.37 -13.50
N GLU A 392 -0.51 -11.17 -12.63
CA GLU A 392 -0.31 -12.00 -11.44
C GLU A 392 -1.08 -11.52 -10.20
N SER A 393 -1.84 -10.42 -10.30
CA SER A 393 -2.55 -9.82 -9.16
C SER A 393 -4.06 -10.09 -9.14
N ILE A 394 -4.64 -10.55 -10.23
CA ILE A 394 -6.08 -10.77 -10.37
C ILE A 394 -6.41 -12.18 -9.87
N VAL A 395 -7.28 -12.27 -8.87
CA VAL A 395 -7.61 -13.55 -8.21
C VAL A 395 -8.84 -14.19 -8.86
N LEU A 396 -8.68 -15.41 -9.36
CA LEU A 396 -9.80 -16.26 -9.76
C LEU A 396 -10.37 -16.92 -8.50
N MET A 397 -11.47 -16.37 -7.97
CA MET A 397 -12.09 -16.84 -6.73
C MET A 397 -13.00 -18.05 -6.94
N LYS A 398 -13.60 -18.17 -8.11
CA LYS A 398 -14.55 -19.24 -8.46
C LYS A 398 -14.50 -19.55 -9.95
N ASN A 399 -14.60 -20.83 -10.31
CA ASN A 399 -14.66 -21.28 -11.69
C ASN A 399 -15.43 -22.62 -11.80
N THR A 400 -16.74 -22.56 -11.74
CA THR A 400 -17.62 -23.75 -11.79
C THR A 400 -17.61 -24.32 -13.21
N ASN A 401 -17.48 -25.65 -13.30
CA ASN A 401 -17.51 -26.40 -14.56
C ASN A 401 -16.51 -25.89 -15.63
N ASN A 402 -15.37 -25.33 -15.20
CA ASN A 402 -14.37 -24.76 -16.09
C ASN A 402 -14.99 -23.72 -17.07
N THR A 403 -15.86 -22.85 -16.56
CA THR A 403 -16.47 -21.77 -17.36
C THR A 403 -15.41 -20.86 -17.98
N LEU A 404 -14.35 -20.57 -17.24
CA LEU A 404 -13.15 -19.94 -17.76
C LEU A 404 -12.04 -20.99 -17.97
N PRO A 405 -11.17 -20.83 -18.96
CA PRO A 405 -11.12 -19.71 -19.93
C PRO A 405 -12.17 -19.82 -21.04
N LEU A 406 -12.63 -18.67 -21.53
CA LEU A 406 -13.40 -18.57 -22.77
C LEU A 406 -12.42 -18.48 -23.94
N LEU A 407 -12.14 -19.60 -24.59
CA LEU A 407 -11.17 -19.60 -25.69
C LEU A 407 -11.72 -18.86 -26.91
N PRO A 408 -11.04 -17.82 -27.45
CA PRO A 408 -11.53 -17.03 -28.57
C PRO A 408 -11.86 -17.83 -29.82
N ALA A 409 -11.14 -18.92 -30.07
CA ALA A 409 -11.41 -19.84 -31.22
C ALA A 409 -12.76 -20.54 -31.10
N ASN A 410 -13.22 -20.83 -29.89
CA ASN A 410 -14.44 -21.59 -29.61
C ASN A 410 -15.63 -20.69 -29.24
N THR A 411 -15.38 -19.40 -28.96
CA THR A 411 -16.39 -18.43 -28.51
C THR A 411 -16.94 -17.66 -29.71
N LYS A 412 -18.25 -17.63 -29.84
CA LYS A 412 -18.97 -16.91 -30.89
C LYS A 412 -19.39 -15.52 -30.47
N LYS A 413 -19.84 -15.38 -29.23
CA LYS A 413 -20.35 -14.10 -28.71
C LYS A 413 -20.17 -13.99 -27.21
N VAL A 414 -19.56 -12.88 -26.77
CA VAL A 414 -19.46 -12.44 -25.38
C VAL A 414 -20.26 -11.15 -25.21
N VAL A 415 -21.10 -11.09 -24.20
CA VAL A 415 -21.80 -9.86 -23.81
C VAL A 415 -21.12 -9.27 -22.60
N VAL A 416 -20.71 -8.01 -22.68
CA VAL A 416 -20.08 -7.25 -21.59
C VAL A 416 -21.08 -6.24 -21.05
N LEU A 417 -21.23 -6.16 -19.75
CA LEU A 417 -22.17 -5.26 -19.08
C LEU A 417 -21.73 -4.94 -17.66
N GLY A 418 -22.46 -4.09 -17.00
CA GLY A 418 -22.15 -3.61 -15.66
C GLY A 418 -21.56 -2.20 -15.65
N PRO A 419 -21.67 -1.49 -14.53
CA PRO A 419 -21.26 -0.09 -14.44
C PRO A 419 -19.77 0.12 -14.68
N MET A 420 -18.93 -0.89 -14.40
CA MET A 420 -17.47 -0.81 -14.59
C MET A 420 -16.98 -1.34 -15.94
N ALA A 421 -17.90 -1.73 -16.83
CA ALA A 421 -17.54 -2.44 -18.08
C ALA A 421 -16.80 -1.59 -19.09
N ASN A 422 -17.15 -0.30 -19.23
CA ASN A 422 -16.65 0.57 -20.27
C ASN A 422 -16.16 1.93 -19.76
N ILE A 423 -15.48 1.91 -18.61
CA ILE A 423 -14.81 3.07 -18.01
C ILE A 423 -13.41 2.66 -17.54
N LYS A 424 -12.48 3.62 -17.49
CA LYS A 424 -11.07 3.39 -17.12
C LYS A 424 -10.79 3.65 -15.64
N SER A 425 -11.42 4.70 -15.11
CA SER A 425 -11.10 5.22 -13.78
C SER A 425 -11.17 4.20 -12.66
N PRO A 426 -12.13 3.24 -12.59
CA PRO A 426 -12.16 2.23 -11.54
C PRO A 426 -10.95 1.30 -11.52
N LEU A 427 -10.37 1.01 -12.70
CA LEU A 427 -9.17 0.16 -12.80
C LEU A 427 -7.95 0.81 -12.17
N ALA A 428 -7.86 2.12 -12.26
CA ALA A 428 -6.76 2.91 -11.71
C ALA A 428 -6.92 3.22 -10.22
N GLY A 429 -8.16 3.47 -9.76
CA GLY A 429 -8.45 3.79 -8.37
C GLY A 429 -8.05 5.22 -7.96
N GLY A 430 -8.06 5.48 -6.65
CA GLY A 430 -7.61 6.74 -6.07
C GLY A 430 -6.11 6.96 -6.23
N TRP A 431 -5.62 8.16 -5.86
CA TRP A 431 -4.21 8.54 -5.98
C TRP A 431 -3.64 8.43 -7.41
N THR A 432 -4.49 8.51 -8.43
CA THR A 432 -4.07 8.35 -9.83
C THR A 432 -4.43 9.59 -10.64
N LEU A 433 -3.43 10.24 -11.24
CA LEU A 433 -3.50 11.50 -11.98
C LEU A 433 -3.89 12.71 -11.12
N ARG A 434 -4.79 12.53 -10.18
CA ARG A 434 -5.23 13.44 -9.12
C ARG A 434 -5.47 12.62 -7.85
N TRP A 435 -5.66 13.29 -6.72
CA TRP A 435 -6.04 12.63 -5.46
C TRP A 435 -7.28 11.72 -5.62
N ILE A 436 -8.32 12.25 -6.27
CA ILE A 436 -9.47 11.48 -6.78
C ILE A 436 -9.73 11.95 -8.20
N ASN A 437 -9.72 11.03 -9.19
CA ASN A 437 -9.97 11.39 -10.59
C ASN A 437 -11.14 10.59 -11.17
N HIS A 438 -12.15 11.31 -11.64
CA HIS A 438 -13.33 10.77 -12.33
C HIS A 438 -13.38 11.23 -13.81
N ASP A 439 -12.42 12.05 -14.24
CA ASP A 439 -12.36 12.55 -15.60
C ASP A 439 -11.68 11.52 -16.52
N GLU A 440 -12.50 10.81 -17.29
CA GLU A 440 -12.04 9.77 -18.22
C GLU A 440 -11.10 10.30 -19.32
N SER A 441 -11.16 11.59 -19.64
CA SER A 441 -10.32 12.20 -20.69
C SER A 441 -8.85 12.33 -20.29
N LEU A 442 -8.53 12.27 -19.00
CA LEU A 442 -7.16 12.37 -18.50
C LEU A 442 -6.40 11.04 -18.58
N TYR A 443 -7.11 9.92 -18.74
CA TYR A 443 -6.44 8.62 -18.86
C TYR A 443 -5.81 8.44 -20.25
N PRO A 444 -4.62 7.83 -20.32
CA PRO A 444 -3.92 7.71 -21.59
C PRO A 444 -4.70 6.89 -22.62
N ALA A 445 -4.48 7.21 -23.91
CA ALA A 445 -5.18 6.58 -25.02
C ALA A 445 -4.93 5.05 -25.09
N TYR A 446 -3.76 4.60 -24.65
CA TYR A 446 -3.43 3.17 -24.65
C TYR A 446 -4.13 2.37 -23.55
N MET A 447 -4.64 3.04 -22.51
CA MET A 447 -5.39 2.37 -21.45
C MET A 447 -6.76 1.93 -21.97
N HIS A 448 -7.02 0.63 -21.88
CA HIS A 448 -8.29 0.03 -22.31
C HIS A 448 -9.34 0.07 -21.19
N THR A 449 -10.61 0.08 -21.59
CA THR A 449 -11.71 -0.37 -20.73
C THR A 449 -11.80 -1.91 -20.80
N LEU A 450 -12.51 -2.55 -19.88
CA LEU A 450 -12.68 -4.01 -19.95
C LEU A 450 -13.36 -4.40 -21.29
N TYR A 451 -14.34 -3.62 -21.74
CA TYR A 451 -15.00 -3.85 -23.00
C TYR A 451 -14.03 -3.82 -24.19
N THR A 452 -13.20 -2.77 -24.31
CA THR A 452 -12.26 -2.66 -25.43
C THR A 452 -11.13 -3.66 -25.37
N ALA A 453 -10.68 -4.05 -24.17
CA ALA A 453 -9.68 -5.11 -24.00
C ALA A 453 -10.22 -6.48 -24.44
N LEU A 454 -11.48 -6.80 -24.12
CA LEU A 454 -12.12 -8.03 -24.60
C LEU A 454 -12.32 -8.01 -26.12
N GLN A 455 -12.62 -6.86 -26.72
CA GLN A 455 -12.67 -6.74 -28.19
C GLN A 455 -11.32 -7.05 -28.85
N GLN A 456 -10.20 -6.64 -28.25
CA GLN A 456 -8.87 -6.99 -28.75
C GLN A 456 -8.61 -8.50 -28.70
N ASP A 457 -9.05 -9.16 -27.65
CA ASP A 457 -8.78 -10.58 -27.46
C ASP A 457 -9.69 -11.50 -28.26
N PHE A 458 -10.97 -11.17 -28.39
CA PHE A 458 -11.98 -11.99 -29.05
C PHE A 458 -12.32 -11.55 -30.49
N GLY A 459 -12.03 -10.32 -30.84
CA GLY A 459 -12.47 -9.65 -32.08
C GLY A 459 -13.72 -8.81 -31.84
N GLU A 460 -13.75 -7.60 -32.41
CA GLU A 460 -14.82 -6.61 -32.21
C GLU A 460 -16.23 -7.17 -32.45
N GLN A 461 -16.40 -7.96 -33.51
CA GLN A 461 -17.71 -8.52 -33.90
C GLN A 461 -18.23 -9.60 -32.94
N LYS A 462 -17.38 -10.15 -32.08
CA LYS A 462 -17.75 -11.16 -31.09
C LYS A 462 -18.11 -10.57 -29.72
N VAL A 463 -17.80 -9.31 -29.47
CA VAL A 463 -17.98 -8.68 -28.16
C VAL A 463 -19.02 -7.57 -28.25
N GLN A 464 -20.13 -7.74 -27.56
CA GLN A 464 -21.21 -6.76 -27.50
C GLN A 464 -21.28 -6.09 -26.14
N LEU A 465 -21.26 -4.76 -26.09
CA LEU A 465 -21.60 -4.01 -24.90
C LEU A 465 -23.13 -3.92 -24.76
N ALA A 466 -23.66 -4.30 -23.60
CA ALA A 466 -25.09 -4.15 -23.31
C ALA A 466 -25.30 -3.04 -22.27
N SER A 467 -26.43 -2.36 -22.33
CA SER A 467 -26.87 -1.49 -21.24
C SER A 467 -27.28 -2.31 -20.02
N ASN A 468 -27.34 -1.68 -18.84
CA ASN A 468 -27.66 -2.35 -17.58
C ASN A 468 -29.18 -2.55 -17.36
N ASP A 469 -30.01 -2.25 -18.36
CA ASP A 469 -31.44 -2.52 -18.32
C ASP A 469 -31.73 -4.02 -18.50
N ALA A 470 -32.63 -4.56 -17.69
CA ALA A 470 -32.94 -6.00 -17.68
C ALA A 470 -33.42 -6.53 -19.05
N ASN A 471 -34.25 -5.79 -19.80
CA ASN A 471 -34.73 -6.21 -21.12
C ASN A 471 -33.61 -6.18 -22.16
N ALA A 472 -32.73 -5.17 -22.07
CA ALA A 472 -31.57 -5.06 -22.94
C ALA A 472 -30.59 -6.22 -22.68
N ILE A 473 -30.36 -6.59 -21.40
CA ILE A 473 -29.54 -7.74 -21.01
C ILE A 473 -30.11 -9.02 -21.59
N GLN A 474 -31.42 -9.27 -21.41
CA GLN A 474 -32.10 -10.45 -21.96
C GLN A 474 -31.99 -10.51 -23.49
N SER A 475 -32.14 -9.37 -24.17
CA SER A 475 -32.02 -9.30 -25.63
C SER A 475 -30.59 -9.57 -26.10
N ALA A 476 -29.61 -8.96 -25.45
CA ALA A 476 -28.19 -9.11 -25.78
C ALA A 476 -27.70 -10.55 -25.53
N ALA A 477 -28.23 -11.23 -24.50
CA ALA A 477 -27.86 -12.60 -24.14
C ALA A 477 -28.26 -13.65 -25.18
N LYS A 478 -29.15 -13.31 -26.12
CA LYS A 478 -29.52 -14.25 -27.19
C LYS A 478 -28.29 -14.61 -28.04
N GLY A 479 -28.01 -15.91 -28.10
CA GLY A 479 -26.85 -16.43 -28.85
C GLY A 479 -25.50 -16.19 -28.17
N ALA A 480 -25.46 -15.58 -26.98
CA ALA A 480 -24.21 -15.42 -26.23
C ALA A 480 -23.72 -16.74 -25.63
N ASP A 481 -22.40 -16.93 -25.64
CA ASP A 481 -21.73 -18.04 -24.95
C ASP A 481 -21.54 -17.73 -23.46
N ALA A 482 -21.30 -16.46 -23.12
CA ALA A 482 -21.17 -15.98 -21.73
C ALA A 482 -21.49 -14.48 -21.61
N LEU A 483 -21.86 -14.08 -20.38
CA LEU A 483 -21.96 -12.68 -19.97
C LEU A 483 -20.81 -12.35 -19.01
N VAL A 484 -20.06 -11.29 -19.29
CA VAL A 484 -19.04 -10.72 -18.42
C VAL A 484 -19.62 -9.48 -17.76
N VAL A 485 -19.80 -9.53 -16.44
CA VAL A 485 -20.45 -8.47 -15.67
C VAL A 485 -19.43 -7.78 -14.79
N ALA A 486 -19.08 -6.53 -15.11
CA ALA A 486 -18.12 -5.73 -14.35
C ALA A 486 -18.84 -4.85 -13.31
N ILE A 487 -18.58 -5.13 -12.06
CA ILE A 487 -19.12 -4.46 -10.87
C ILE A 487 -17.99 -3.95 -9.99
N GLY A 488 -18.27 -3.03 -9.08
CA GLY A 488 -17.25 -2.52 -8.17
C GLY A 488 -17.48 -1.08 -7.72
N GLU A 489 -16.39 -0.35 -7.57
CA GLU A 489 -16.40 1.00 -7.01
C GLU A 489 -15.72 2.01 -7.94
N MET A 490 -16.25 3.25 -7.92
CA MET A 490 -15.56 4.40 -8.53
C MET A 490 -14.33 4.78 -7.69
N PRO A 491 -13.33 5.50 -8.26
CA PRO A 491 -12.18 5.96 -7.50
C PRO A 491 -12.55 6.75 -6.25
N TYR A 492 -11.87 6.50 -5.16
CA TYR A 492 -11.92 7.28 -3.91
C TYR A 492 -10.54 7.28 -3.24
N SER A 493 -10.35 8.23 -2.33
CA SER A 493 -9.15 8.29 -1.48
C SER A 493 -9.52 8.68 -0.06
N GLU A 494 -8.80 8.17 0.93
CA GLU A 494 -8.92 8.52 2.35
C GLU A 494 -10.36 8.50 2.87
N GLY A 495 -10.77 9.52 3.63
CA GLY A 495 -12.11 9.62 4.21
C GLY A 495 -13.28 9.57 3.22
N PHE A 496 -13.05 9.97 1.96
CA PHE A 496 -14.05 9.84 0.89
C PHE A 496 -14.32 8.38 0.50
N GLY A 497 -13.43 7.45 0.88
CA GLY A 497 -13.63 6.02 0.72
C GLY A 497 -14.31 5.35 1.91
N SER A 498 -14.63 6.07 2.99
CA SER A 498 -15.35 5.51 4.14
C SER A 498 -16.80 5.19 3.77
N ILE A 499 -17.28 4.04 4.19
CA ILE A 499 -18.62 3.52 3.88
C ILE A 499 -19.31 3.00 5.13
N GLU A 500 -20.63 3.01 5.14
CA GLU A 500 -21.45 2.48 6.23
C GLU A 500 -21.94 1.04 5.96
N ASP A 501 -22.04 0.66 4.70
CA ASP A 501 -22.53 -0.66 4.28
C ASP A 501 -21.54 -1.32 3.31
N LEU A 502 -21.06 -2.50 3.69
CA LEU A 502 -20.14 -3.29 2.89
C LEU A 502 -20.82 -4.10 1.78
N ASN A 503 -22.16 -4.20 1.78
CA ASN A 503 -22.86 -4.85 0.69
C ASN A 503 -22.55 -4.20 -0.66
N LEU A 504 -22.54 -5.01 -1.71
CA LEU A 504 -22.56 -4.49 -3.08
C LEU A 504 -23.80 -3.60 -3.26
N PRO A 505 -23.71 -2.38 -3.82
CA PRO A 505 -24.85 -1.50 -4.03
C PRO A 505 -26.03 -2.18 -4.74
N GLU A 506 -27.27 -1.86 -4.35
CA GLU A 506 -28.47 -2.55 -4.82
C GLU A 506 -28.62 -2.47 -6.34
N GLU A 507 -28.34 -1.33 -6.95
CA GLU A 507 -28.39 -1.15 -8.40
C GLU A 507 -27.44 -2.12 -9.13
N GLN A 508 -26.27 -2.41 -8.58
CA GLN A 508 -25.34 -3.37 -9.14
C GLN A 508 -25.82 -4.81 -8.91
N GLN A 509 -26.43 -5.10 -7.74
CA GLN A 509 -27.04 -6.41 -7.50
C GLN A 509 -28.15 -6.69 -8.50
N LEU A 510 -28.97 -5.70 -8.87
CA LEU A 510 -30.04 -5.85 -9.87
C LEU A 510 -29.48 -6.21 -11.25
N VAL A 511 -28.39 -5.58 -11.67
CA VAL A 511 -27.70 -5.89 -12.93
C VAL A 511 -27.23 -7.35 -12.95
N VAL A 512 -26.57 -7.80 -11.88
CA VAL A 512 -26.12 -9.20 -11.77
C VAL A 512 -27.30 -10.18 -11.76
N LYS A 513 -28.37 -9.87 -11.02
CA LYS A 513 -29.60 -10.70 -11.01
C LYS A 513 -30.22 -10.82 -12.39
N ALA A 514 -30.27 -9.71 -13.16
CA ALA A 514 -30.75 -9.72 -14.53
C ALA A 514 -29.86 -10.57 -15.45
N ALA A 515 -28.55 -10.50 -15.32
CA ALA A 515 -27.63 -11.36 -16.06
C ALA A 515 -27.83 -12.85 -15.72
N LEU A 516 -27.94 -13.20 -14.45
CA LEU A 516 -28.21 -14.57 -14.00
C LEU A 516 -29.56 -15.12 -14.52
N ALA A 517 -30.58 -14.25 -14.61
CA ALA A 517 -31.91 -14.63 -15.11
C ALA A 517 -31.92 -14.99 -16.61
N THR A 518 -30.88 -14.69 -17.37
CA THR A 518 -30.74 -15.10 -18.77
C THR A 518 -30.50 -16.59 -18.95
N GLY A 519 -30.07 -17.29 -17.88
CA GLY A 519 -29.68 -18.69 -17.94
C GLY A 519 -28.34 -18.95 -18.66
N LYS A 520 -27.60 -17.91 -19.04
CA LYS A 520 -26.28 -18.03 -19.66
C LYS A 520 -25.18 -18.07 -18.59
N PRO A 521 -24.01 -18.63 -18.92
CA PRO A 521 -22.85 -18.53 -18.02
C PRO A 521 -22.53 -17.08 -17.69
N VAL A 522 -22.37 -16.78 -16.40
CA VAL A 522 -22.07 -15.44 -15.90
C VAL A 522 -20.69 -15.45 -15.27
N VAL A 523 -19.81 -14.56 -15.76
CA VAL A 523 -18.48 -14.24 -15.23
C VAL A 523 -18.57 -12.89 -14.54
N LEU A 524 -18.40 -12.83 -13.23
CA LEU A 524 -18.33 -11.59 -12.48
C LEU A 524 -16.88 -11.09 -12.42
N VAL A 525 -16.70 -9.82 -12.66
CA VAL A 525 -15.42 -9.11 -12.49
C VAL A 525 -15.63 -8.01 -11.46
N MET A 526 -15.06 -8.19 -10.26
CA MET A 526 -15.11 -7.21 -9.18
C MET A 526 -13.90 -6.27 -9.31
N ILE A 527 -14.16 -5.01 -9.67
CA ILE A 527 -13.15 -3.93 -9.75
C ILE A 527 -13.38 -3.03 -8.54
N SER A 528 -12.66 -3.27 -7.45
CA SER A 528 -12.91 -2.61 -6.17
C SER A 528 -11.65 -2.60 -5.31
N GLY A 529 -11.42 -1.51 -4.59
CA GLY A 529 -10.32 -1.38 -3.64
C GLY A 529 -10.48 -2.19 -2.36
N ARG A 530 -11.63 -2.82 -2.17
CA ARG A 530 -12.00 -3.61 -0.98
C ARG A 530 -12.95 -4.74 -1.34
N PRO A 531 -13.11 -5.76 -0.48
CA PRO A 531 -14.15 -6.78 -0.69
C PRO A 531 -15.54 -6.18 -0.44
N ARG A 532 -16.42 -6.21 -1.44
CA ARG A 532 -17.86 -5.93 -1.29
C ARG A 532 -18.61 -7.23 -1.09
N VAL A 533 -19.57 -7.28 -0.16
CA VAL A 533 -20.34 -8.49 0.14
C VAL A 533 -21.41 -8.71 -0.92
N PHE A 534 -21.37 -9.88 -1.59
CA PHE A 534 -22.31 -10.29 -2.65
C PHE A 534 -22.53 -11.81 -2.67
N THR A 535 -22.50 -12.43 -1.52
CA THR A 535 -22.45 -13.90 -1.31
C THR A 535 -23.46 -14.69 -2.13
N THR A 536 -24.74 -14.27 -2.15
CA THR A 536 -25.77 -14.96 -2.93
C THR A 536 -25.51 -14.89 -4.44
N LEU A 537 -25.00 -13.77 -4.92
CA LEU A 537 -24.65 -13.59 -6.35
C LEU A 537 -23.40 -14.39 -6.70
N TYR A 538 -22.41 -14.41 -5.81
CA TYR A 538 -21.22 -15.24 -5.94
C TYR A 538 -21.60 -16.73 -6.09
N GLN A 539 -22.47 -17.22 -5.22
CA GLN A 539 -22.90 -18.64 -5.26
C GLN A 539 -23.57 -19.02 -6.58
N LYS A 540 -24.34 -18.11 -7.17
CA LYS A 540 -25.10 -18.35 -8.41
C LYS A 540 -24.29 -18.11 -9.69
N SER A 541 -23.19 -17.37 -9.61
CA SER A 541 -22.34 -17.07 -10.76
C SER A 541 -21.44 -18.26 -11.13
N ASN A 542 -21.07 -18.38 -12.39
CA ASN A 542 -20.24 -19.47 -12.90
C ASN A 542 -18.75 -19.25 -12.63
N ALA A 543 -18.28 -18.03 -12.82
CA ALA A 543 -16.91 -17.66 -12.48
C ALA A 543 -16.88 -16.27 -11.82
N VAL A 544 -15.90 -16.03 -10.94
CA VAL A 544 -15.72 -14.77 -10.24
C VAL A 544 -14.24 -14.43 -10.20
N LEU A 545 -13.91 -13.23 -10.71
CA LEU A 545 -12.61 -12.61 -10.63
C LEU A 545 -12.66 -11.44 -9.64
N PHE A 546 -11.78 -11.43 -8.65
CA PHE A 546 -11.47 -10.22 -7.89
C PHE A 546 -10.29 -9.52 -8.56
N ALA A 547 -10.58 -8.44 -9.29
CA ALA A 547 -9.58 -7.68 -10.01
C ALA A 547 -8.84 -6.67 -9.12
N GLY A 548 -9.44 -6.27 -7.99
CA GLY A 548 -8.89 -5.20 -7.17
C GLY A 548 -8.83 -3.88 -7.93
N LEU A 549 -7.69 -3.20 -7.85
CA LEU A 549 -7.36 -1.99 -8.60
C LEU A 549 -6.08 -2.26 -9.42
N PRO A 550 -6.20 -2.83 -10.63
CA PRO A 550 -5.08 -3.43 -11.34
C PRO A 550 -4.23 -2.46 -12.17
N GLY A 551 -4.51 -1.14 -12.09
CA GLY A 551 -3.73 -0.11 -12.78
C GLY A 551 -4.06 0.05 -14.27
N PHE A 552 -3.20 0.78 -14.99
CA PHE A 552 -3.47 1.15 -16.40
C PHE A 552 -3.51 -0.05 -17.35
N GLU A 553 -2.74 -1.09 -17.07
CA GLU A 553 -2.72 -2.32 -17.88
C GLU A 553 -3.75 -3.38 -17.40
N GLY A 554 -4.58 -3.01 -16.41
CA GLY A 554 -5.49 -3.94 -15.73
C GLY A 554 -6.58 -4.53 -16.62
N ALA A 555 -7.17 -3.76 -17.52
CA ALA A 555 -8.19 -4.26 -18.43
C ALA A 555 -7.65 -5.34 -19.37
N GLN A 556 -6.44 -5.14 -19.89
CA GLN A 556 -5.75 -6.13 -20.72
C GLN A 556 -5.49 -7.41 -19.92
N ALA A 557 -4.97 -7.28 -18.71
CA ALA A 557 -4.71 -8.44 -17.84
C ALA A 557 -6.00 -9.24 -17.53
N ILE A 558 -7.11 -8.57 -17.25
CA ILE A 558 -8.41 -9.23 -17.03
C ILE A 558 -8.88 -9.96 -18.29
N ALA A 559 -8.82 -9.30 -19.46
CA ALA A 559 -9.20 -9.91 -20.73
C ALA A 559 -8.35 -11.14 -21.08
N GLU A 560 -7.04 -11.08 -20.86
CA GLU A 560 -6.13 -12.19 -21.10
C GLU A 560 -6.37 -13.40 -20.16
N ILE A 561 -6.79 -13.15 -18.93
CA ILE A 561 -7.25 -14.23 -18.03
C ILE A 561 -8.55 -14.82 -18.57
N ILE A 562 -9.54 -14.00 -18.90
CA ILE A 562 -10.83 -14.50 -19.42
C ILE A 562 -10.66 -15.30 -20.70
N SER A 563 -9.79 -14.85 -21.62
CA SER A 563 -9.51 -15.53 -22.90
C SER A 563 -8.58 -16.75 -22.79
N GLY A 564 -7.93 -16.93 -21.63
CA GLY A 564 -7.00 -18.05 -21.40
C GLY A 564 -5.58 -17.81 -21.94
N LYS A 565 -5.24 -16.60 -22.37
CA LYS A 565 -3.87 -16.22 -22.72
C LYS A 565 -2.96 -16.23 -21.51
N VAL A 566 -3.51 -15.94 -20.33
CA VAL A 566 -2.84 -15.94 -19.04
C VAL A 566 -3.53 -16.93 -18.10
N ASN A 567 -2.75 -17.80 -17.48
CA ASN A 567 -3.22 -18.67 -16.42
C ASN A 567 -3.17 -17.89 -15.10
N PRO A 568 -4.30 -17.68 -14.38
CA PRO A 568 -4.33 -16.95 -13.12
C PRO A 568 -3.49 -17.66 -12.06
N SER A 569 -2.79 -16.87 -11.23
CA SER A 569 -1.91 -17.38 -10.17
C SER A 569 -1.92 -16.53 -8.90
N ALA A 570 -2.78 -15.51 -8.85
CA ALA A 570 -2.95 -14.69 -7.66
C ALA A 570 -3.69 -15.44 -6.56
N LYS A 571 -3.41 -15.07 -5.31
CA LYS A 571 -4.09 -15.56 -4.12
C LYS A 571 -4.55 -14.37 -3.27
N LEU A 572 -5.70 -14.47 -2.61
CA LEU A 572 -6.21 -13.40 -1.74
C LEU A 572 -5.19 -13.06 -0.63
N SER A 573 -4.94 -11.78 -0.46
CA SER A 573 -4.09 -11.25 0.62
C SER A 573 -4.88 -10.85 1.87
N PHE A 574 -6.16 -11.20 1.92
CA PHE A 574 -7.10 -10.99 3.03
C PHE A 574 -8.22 -12.03 2.98
N ASN A 575 -8.91 -12.24 4.10
CA ASN A 575 -10.15 -13.02 4.11
C ASN A 575 -11.28 -12.21 3.44
N TYR A 576 -11.88 -12.75 2.39
CA TYR A 576 -13.03 -12.13 1.73
C TYR A 576 -14.29 -12.40 2.56
N PRO A 577 -14.97 -11.40 3.14
CA PRO A 577 -16.09 -11.64 4.05
C PRO A 577 -17.32 -12.17 3.33
N ALA A 578 -18.01 -13.12 3.98
CA ALA A 578 -19.28 -13.66 3.51
C ALA A 578 -20.48 -12.79 3.92
N THR A 579 -20.35 -12.02 5.00
CA THR A 579 -21.41 -11.15 5.55
C THR A 579 -20.80 -9.85 6.05
N VAL A 580 -21.61 -8.79 6.10
CA VAL A 580 -21.15 -7.45 6.51
C VAL A 580 -20.76 -7.35 7.98
N ASN A 581 -21.26 -8.25 8.83
CA ASN A 581 -21.08 -8.19 10.28
C ASN A 581 -20.03 -9.16 10.81
N LYS A 582 -19.37 -9.94 9.93
CA LYS A 582 -18.33 -10.89 10.31
C LYS A 582 -17.06 -10.63 9.52
N LEU A 583 -16.23 -9.75 10.05
CA LEU A 583 -14.96 -9.33 9.46
C LEU A 583 -13.81 -9.99 10.25
N VAL A 584 -13.51 -11.24 9.90
CA VAL A 584 -12.54 -12.07 10.63
C VAL A 584 -11.29 -12.29 9.79
N PRO A 585 -10.09 -11.89 10.26
CA PRO A 585 -8.84 -12.09 9.52
C PRO A 585 -8.39 -13.56 9.53
N HIS A 586 -7.43 -13.91 8.67
CA HIS A 586 -6.91 -15.28 8.58
C HIS A 586 -6.26 -15.79 9.87
N ASN A 587 -5.67 -14.87 10.63
CA ASN A 587 -5.00 -15.14 11.90
C ASN A 587 -5.93 -14.95 13.11
N HIS A 588 -7.19 -15.31 12.95
CA HIS A 588 -8.17 -15.27 14.03
C HIS A 588 -7.86 -16.26 15.16
N LYS A 589 -8.50 -16.07 16.29
CA LYS A 589 -8.38 -16.97 17.44
C LYS A 589 -9.28 -18.21 17.27
N SER A 590 -8.92 -19.31 17.91
CA SER A 590 -9.69 -20.58 17.82
C SER A 590 -11.14 -20.45 18.25
N THR A 591 -11.44 -19.54 19.19
CA THR A 591 -12.80 -19.29 19.69
C THR A 591 -13.73 -18.72 18.61
N GLU A 592 -13.22 -18.10 17.55
CA GLU A 592 -14.03 -17.65 16.41
C GLU A 592 -14.61 -18.81 15.58
N SER A 593 -14.04 -20.00 15.68
CA SER A 593 -14.42 -21.19 14.92
C SER A 593 -15.09 -22.28 15.75
N VAL A 594 -15.07 -22.20 17.07
CA VAL A 594 -15.62 -23.25 17.98
C VAL A 594 -17.10 -23.52 17.73
N LEU A 595 -17.88 -22.51 17.42
CA LEU A 595 -19.31 -22.65 17.15
C LEU A 595 -19.62 -23.09 15.71
N ALA A 596 -18.63 -23.19 14.85
CA ALA A 596 -18.82 -23.49 13.43
C ALA A 596 -19.40 -24.90 13.17
N HIS A 597 -19.18 -25.84 14.10
CA HIS A 597 -19.77 -27.18 14.03
C HIS A 597 -21.20 -27.25 14.54
N GLU A 598 -21.64 -26.28 15.34
CA GLU A 598 -23.02 -26.19 15.84
C GLU A 598 -23.89 -25.31 14.93
N ILE A 599 -23.29 -24.29 14.33
CA ILE A 599 -23.96 -23.34 13.44
C ILE A 599 -23.09 -23.22 12.17
N PRO A 600 -23.52 -23.74 11.02
CA PRO A 600 -22.80 -23.61 9.77
C PRO A 600 -22.68 -22.13 9.39
N ASN A 601 -21.56 -21.51 9.73
CA ASN A 601 -21.31 -20.11 9.43
C ASN A 601 -19.87 -19.96 8.94
N PRO A 602 -19.65 -19.84 7.63
CA PRO A 602 -18.30 -19.72 7.09
C PRO A 602 -17.63 -18.45 7.64
N ILE A 603 -16.36 -18.58 8.00
CA ILE A 603 -15.54 -17.47 8.46
C ILE A 603 -15.35 -16.45 7.33
N ALA A 604 -15.20 -16.93 6.10
CA ALA A 604 -15.01 -16.13 4.90
C ALA A 604 -15.76 -16.74 3.71
N LEU A 605 -16.07 -15.92 2.71
CA LEU A 605 -16.57 -16.36 1.41
C LEU A 605 -15.45 -17.06 0.62
N SER A 606 -14.24 -16.51 0.70
CA SER A 606 -13.00 -17.10 0.22
C SER A 606 -11.87 -16.66 1.17
N SER A 607 -10.99 -17.59 1.50
CA SER A 607 -10.00 -17.37 2.56
C SER A 607 -8.72 -16.73 2.04
N PHE A 608 -8.00 -16.08 2.94
CA PHE A 608 -6.61 -15.65 2.72
C PHE A 608 -5.77 -16.82 2.17
N GLY A 609 -5.02 -16.55 1.12
CA GLY A 609 -4.19 -17.54 0.43
C GLY A 609 -4.95 -18.41 -0.58
N GLU A 610 -6.25 -18.22 -0.75
CA GLU A 610 -7.03 -18.90 -1.80
C GLU A 610 -6.98 -18.14 -3.13
N GLY A 611 -6.99 -18.89 -4.19
CA GLY A 611 -7.03 -18.43 -5.58
C GLY A 611 -6.86 -19.63 -6.50
N LEU A 612 -7.65 -19.69 -7.57
CA LEU A 612 -7.69 -20.79 -8.52
C LEU A 612 -6.73 -20.56 -9.70
N SER A 613 -6.36 -21.65 -10.34
CA SER A 613 -5.58 -21.68 -11.58
C SER A 613 -6.35 -22.49 -12.64
N TYR A 614 -5.98 -22.35 -13.91
CA TYR A 614 -6.46 -23.21 -14.99
C TYR A 614 -5.74 -24.55 -15.05
N THR A 615 -4.73 -24.73 -14.20
CA THR A 615 -4.08 -26.02 -13.94
C THR A 615 -4.34 -26.48 -12.51
N THR A 616 -3.91 -27.67 -12.15
CA THR A 616 -4.08 -28.22 -10.79
C THR A 616 -2.72 -28.54 -10.19
N PHE A 617 -2.61 -28.28 -8.87
CA PHE A 617 -1.41 -28.55 -8.10
C PHE A 617 -1.73 -29.54 -6.97
N GLU A 618 -0.85 -30.54 -6.83
CA GLU A 618 -0.91 -31.52 -5.74
C GLU A 618 0.27 -31.28 -4.79
N TYR A 619 -0.05 -31.18 -3.49
CA TYR A 619 0.94 -31.04 -2.42
C TYR A 619 1.19 -32.41 -1.79
N SER A 620 2.43 -32.83 -1.71
CA SER A 620 2.87 -34.10 -1.12
C SER A 620 4.15 -33.95 -0.33
N ASP A 621 4.51 -35.01 0.40
CA ASP A 621 5.80 -35.16 1.06
C ASP A 621 6.20 -33.98 1.97
N LEU A 622 5.26 -33.51 2.84
CA LEU A 622 5.61 -32.55 3.86
C LEU A 622 6.48 -33.23 4.94
N VAL A 623 7.77 -32.94 4.89
CA VAL A 623 8.78 -33.55 5.76
C VAL A 623 9.55 -32.48 6.54
N LEU A 624 9.97 -32.83 7.76
CA LEU A 624 10.82 -32.01 8.61
C LEU A 624 12.17 -32.68 8.76
N SER A 625 13.27 -31.91 8.83
CA SER A 625 14.62 -32.41 9.09
C SER A 625 14.77 -32.98 10.52
N ASP A 626 13.98 -32.46 11.46
CA ASP A 626 13.85 -32.92 12.82
C ASP A 626 12.43 -32.67 13.34
N SER A 627 12.04 -33.31 14.41
CA SER A 627 10.75 -33.12 15.07
C SER A 627 10.84 -32.35 16.39
N VAL A 628 12.06 -32.04 16.86
CA VAL A 628 12.31 -31.35 18.14
C VAL A 628 13.39 -30.30 17.97
N LEU A 629 13.07 -29.10 18.44
CA LEU A 629 14.03 -28.01 18.66
C LEU A 629 14.44 -28.04 20.13
N THR A 630 15.74 -28.07 20.43
CA THR A 630 16.28 -28.20 21.79
C THR A 630 16.83 -26.89 22.36
N SER A 631 16.95 -25.86 21.52
CA SER A 631 17.38 -24.51 21.90
C SER A 631 16.68 -23.44 21.09
N ALA A 632 16.87 -22.19 21.50
CA ALA A 632 16.36 -21.02 20.76
C ALA A 632 17.09 -20.76 19.42
N GLU A 633 18.30 -21.29 19.26
CA GLU A 633 19.19 -21.16 18.09
C GLU A 633 19.06 -22.32 17.10
N ASP A 634 18.34 -23.39 17.46
CA ASP A 634 18.12 -24.54 16.59
C ASP A 634 17.29 -24.17 15.35
N GLU A 635 17.39 -25.00 14.33
CA GLU A 635 16.64 -24.82 13.09
C GLU A 635 16.03 -26.16 12.64
N ILE A 636 14.79 -26.10 12.12
CA ILE A 636 14.17 -27.22 11.41
C ILE A 636 13.95 -26.80 9.96
N GLU A 637 14.47 -27.57 9.01
CA GLU A 637 14.14 -27.42 7.60
C GLU A 637 12.87 -28.21 7.28
N ALA A 638 11.84 -27.52 6.79
CA ALA A 638 10.61 -28.10 6.27
C ALA A 638 10.62 -28.11 4.75
N LYS A 639 10.22 -29.24 4.15
CA LYS A 639 10.10 -29.39 2.69
C LYS A 639 8.71 -29.89 2.32
N VAL A 640 8.18 -29.37 1.20
CA VAL A 640 6.97 -29.89 0.58
C VAL A 640 7.21 -29.99 -0.93
N THR A 641 6.71 -31.05 -1.53
CA THR A 641 6.72 -31.25 -2.99
C THR A 641 5.39 -30.75 -3.56
N VAL A 642 5.46 -29.91 -4.59
CA VAL A 642 4.28 -29.47 -5.35
C VAL A 642 4.41 -29.95 -6.78
N THR A 643 3.43 -30.71 -7.24
CA THR A 643 3.37 -31.26 -8.58
C THR A 643 2.26 -30.60 -9.38
N ASN A 644 2.56 -30.12 -10.58
CA ASN A 644 1.51 -29.69 -11.51
C ASN A 644 0.90 -30.91 -12.19
N THR A 645 -0.29 -31.28 -11.75
CA THR A 645 -1.05 -32.44 -12.27
C THR A 645 -1.94 -32.09 -13.45
N GLY A 646 -2.02 -30.82 -13.83
CA GLY A 646 -2.83 -30.35 -14.95
C GLY A 646 -2.09 -30.33 -16.29
N LYS A 647 -2.65 -29.60 -17.25
CA LYS A 647 -2.16 -29.59 -18.64
C LYS A 647 -1.48 -28.28 -19.05
N LEU A 648 -1.52 -27.27 -18.20
CA LEU A 648 -0.95 -25.95 -18.47
C LEU A 648 0.16 -25.66 -17.47
N GLU A 649 1.19 -24.95 -17.92
CA GLU A 649 2.15 -24.34 -16.99
C GLU A 649 1.42 -23.35 -16.08
N GLY A 650 1.75 -23.38 -14.79
CA GLY A 650 1.16 -22.49 -13.81
C GLY A 650 2.16 -22.07 -12.76
N LYS A 651 1.91 -20.91 -12.15
CA LYS A 651 2.70 -20.43 -11.02
C LYS A 651 1.95 -20.75 -9.73
N GLU A 652 2.64 -21.37 -8.78
CA GLU A 652 2.07 -21.69 -7.47
C GLU A 652 2.83 -20.96 -6.37
N ALA A 653 2.08 -20.23 -5.54
CA ALA A 653 2.58 -19.61 -4.32
C ALA A 653 2.31 -20.56 -3.15
N VAL A 654 3.38 -21.08 -2.57
CA VAL A 654 3.33 -21.93 -1.37
C VAL A 654 3.43 -21.03 -0.14
N LEU A 655 2.41 -21.08 0.71
CA LEU A 655 2.30 -20.31 1.93
C LEU A 655 2.52 -21.23 3.13
N TRP A 656 3.40 -20.81 4.05
CA TRP A 656 3.76 -21.58 5.23
C TRP A 656 3.21 -20.92 6.49
N PHE A 657 2.32 -21.63 7.17
CA PHE A 657 1.66 -21.16 8.40
C PHE A 657 2.12 -21.96 9.62
N LEU A 658 2.22 -21.28 10.74
CA LEU A 658 2.44 -21.89 12.04
C LEU A 658 1.25 -21.68 12.96
N PHE A 659 0.96 -22.68 13.76
CA PHE A 659 0.02 -22.66 14.86
C PHE A 659 0.73 -23.12 16.14
N ASP A 660 0.76 -22.28 17.15
CA ASP A 660 1.17 -22.61 18.50
C ASP A 660 -0.03 -23.23 19.21
N GLU A 661 0.04 -24.52 19.51
CA GLU A 661 -1.13 -25.31 19.95
C GLU A 661 -1.58 -24.94 21.37
N VAL A 662 -0.62 -24.62 22.26
CA VAL A 662 -0.88 -24.25 23.66
C VAL A 662 0.15 -23.25 24.14
N ALA A 663 -0.28 -22.04 24.43
CA ALA A 663 0.57 -20.97 24.96
C ALA A 663 -0.09 -20.31 26.17
N SER A 664 0.66 -19.46 26.87
CA SER A 664 0.16 -18.70 28.05
C SER A 664 -0.96 -17.69 27.66
N ILE A 665 -1.08 -17.35 26.37
CA ILE A 665 -2.15 -16.55 25.82
C ILE A 665 -2.75 -17.23 24.58
N THR A 666 -3.99 -16.89 24.23
CA THR A 666 -4.64 -17.43 23.01
C THR A 666 -3.87 -17.03 21.75
N ARG A 667 -3.41 -18.04 21.01
CA ARG A 667 -2.67 -17.83 19.75
C ARG A 667 -3.58 -17.89 18.52
N PRO A 668 -3.19 -17.26 17.40
CA PRO A 668 -3.88 -17.41 16.12
C PRO A 668 -3.93 -18.88 15.66
N VAL A 669 -5.06 -19.32 15.06
CA VAL A 669 -5.18 -20.66 14.49
C VAL A 669 -4.20 -20.95 13.37
N ARG A 670 -3.70 -19.91 12.72
CA ARG A 670 -2.62 -19.94 11.74
C ARG A 670 -2.02 -18.54 11.60
N ASP A 671 -0.71 -18.49 11.49
CA ASP A 671 0.03 -17.26 11.26
C ASP A 671 1.03 -17.46 10.13
N LEU A 672 0.96 -16.63 9.07
CA LEU A 672 1.84 -16.75 7.92
C LEU A 672 3.27 -16.36 8.31
N LYS A 673 4.22 -17.29 8.07
CA LYS A 673 5.63 -17.08 8.41
C LYS A 673 6.55 -17.01 7.21
N TYR A 674 6.11 -17.58 6.07
CA TYR A 674 6.92 -17.56 4.84
C TYR A 674 6.04 -17.81 3.61
N TYR A 675 6.46 -17.34 2.46
CA TYR A 675 5.89 -17.70 1.16
C TYR A 675 6.97 -17.70 0.07
N GLU A 676 6.73 -18.54 -0.93
CA GLU A 676 7.56 -18.58 -2.15
C GLU A 676 6.70 -18.95 -3.35
N LYS A 677 6.92 -18.29 -4.49
CA LYS A 677 6.18 -18.54 -5.74
C LYS A 677 7.11 -19.01 -6.84
N LYS A 678 6.77 -20.13 -7.50
CA LYS A 678 7.53 -20.70 -8.62
C LYS A 678 6.61 -21.09 -9.76
N SER A 679 7.17 -21.10 -11.00
CA SER A 679 6.52 -21.67 -12.18
C SER A 679 6.75 -23.18 -12.21
N ILE A 680 5.71 -23.95 -12.53
CA ILE A 680 5.72 -25.41 -12.56
C ILE A 680 5.07 -25.87 -13.87
N LYS A 681 5.83 -26.60 -14.70
CA LYS A 681 5.33 -27.14 -15.98
C LYS A 681 4.41 -28.34 -15.76
N PRO A 682 3.56 -28.69 -16.72
CA PRO A 682 2.74 -29.91 -16.64
C PRO A 682 3.58 -31.14 -16.34
N GLY A 683 3.20 -31.89 -15.30
CA GLY A 683 3.89 -33.10 -14.84
C GLY A 683 5.19 -32.85 -14.05
N GLU A 684 5.62 -31.60 -13.91
CA GLU A 684 6.79 -31.23 -13.11
C GLU A 684 6.46 -31.22 -11.62
N SER A 685 7.42 -31.67 -10.80
CA SER A 685 7.39 -31.57 -9.34
C SER A 685 8.51 -30.65 -8.86
N VAL A 686 8.17 -29.70 -8.00
CA VAL A 686 9.13 -28.73 -7.43
C VAL A 686 9.09 -28.81 -5.93
N VAL A 687 10.27 -28.82 -5.30
CA VAL A 687 10.41 -28.76 -3.84
C VAL A 687 10.47 -27.32 -3.37
N TYR A 688 9.65 -27.01 -2.37
CA TYR A 688 9.68 -25.75 -1.64
C TYR A 688 10.23 -26.01 -0.23
N THR A 689 11.01 -25.06 0.27
CA THR A 689 11.69 -25.21 1.56
C THR A 689 11.41 -24.00 2.46
N PHE A 690 11.18 -24.27 3.74
CA PHE A 690 11.07 -23.25 4.78
C PHE A 690 11.91 -23.64 5.99
N THR A 691 12.78 -22.75 6.44
CA THR A 691 13.58 -22.94 7.65
C THR A 691 12.91 -22.31 8.85
N ILE A 692 12.47 -23.13 9.80
CA ILE A 692 11.85 -22.71 11.06
C ILE A 692 12.96 -22.38 12.06
N LYS A 693 12.93 -21.16 12.59
CA LYS A 693 13.84 -20.65 13.62
C LYS A 693 13.03 -20.14 14.81
N PRO A 694 13.25 -20.63 16.04
CA PRO A 694 12.45 -20.25 17.20
C PRO A 694 12.35 -18.73 17.42
N LEU A 695 13.49 -18.05 17.43
CA LEU A 695 13.54 -16.59 17.66
C LEU A 695 12.92 -15.76 16.56
N ALA A 696 12.76 -16.29 15.33
CA ALA A 696 12.13 -15.58 14.22
C ALA A 696 10.63 -15.92 14.09
N HIS A 697 10.24 -17.16 14.40
CA HIS A 697 8.94 -17.67 13.99
C HIS A 697 8.02 -18.15 15.11
N LEU A 698 8.56 -18.48 16.30
CA LEU A 698 7.79 -19.10 17.37
C LEU A 698 7.51 -18.18 18.56
N HIS A 699 8.21 -17.05 18.68
CA HIS A 699 7.96 -16.10 19.76
C HIS A 699 6.71 -15.25 19.48
N PHE A 700 6.18 -14.66 20.54
CA PHE A 700 5.16 -13.61 20.47
C PHE A 700 5.50 -12.50 21.50
N PRO A 701 5.07 -11.24 21.29
CA PRO A 701 5.31 -10.17 22.25
C PRO A 701 4.34 -10.27 23.44
N ASP A 702 4.79 -9.88 24.61
CA ASP A 702 3.90 -9.60 25.75
C ASP A 702 3.34 -8.16 25.70
N LYS A 703 2.64 -7.74 26.75
CA LYS A 703 2.07 -6.39 26.85
C LYS A 703 3.12 -5.27 26.94
N GLN A 704 4.37 -5.60 27.20
CA GLN A 704 5.51 -4.70 27.30
C GLN A 704 6.46 -4.82 26.13
N ASN A 705 6.04 -5.52 25.05
CA ASN A 705 6.85 -5.81 23.86
C ASN A 705 8.08 -6.71 24.12
N ASN A 706 8.09 -7.48 25.22
CA ASN A 706 9.14 -8.47 25.40
C ASN A 706 8.82 -9.71 24.56
N ALA A 707 9.82 -10.25 23.88
CA ALA A 707 9.69 -11.49 23.12
C ALA A 707 9.54 -12.69 24.07
N ILE A 708 8.40 -13.36 24.03
CA ILE A 708 8.11 -14.56 24.80
C ILE A 708 8.26 -15.77 23.89
N LEU A 709 9.11 -16.70 24.27
CA LEU A 709 9.29 -17.98 23.61
C LEU A 709 8.96 -19.09 24.61
N GLU A 710 7.96 -19.89 24.32
CA GLU A 710 7.44 -20.94 25.17
C GLU A 710 7.74 -22.32 24.60
N ASP A 711 8.06 -23.29 25.50
CA ASP A 711 8.19 -24.68 25.11
C ASP A 711 6.81 -25.27 24.86
N GLY A 712 6.68 -26.10 23.84
CA GLY A 712 5.39 -26.65 23.47
C GLY A 712 5.38 -27.32 22.10
N TYR A 713 4.19 -27.68 21.67
CA TYR A 713 3.95 -28.23 20.34
C TYR A 713 3.45 -27.16 19.38
N PHE A 714 3.97 -27.27 18.16
CA PHE A 714 3.61 -26.40 17.06
C PHE A 714 3.16 -27.24 15.87
N THR A 715 2.15 -26.76 15.16
CA THR A 715 1.68 -27.34 13.89
C THR A 715 2.14 -26.45 12.73
N LEU A 716 2.93 -27.01 11.80
CA LEU A 716 3.23 -26.41 10.52
C LEU A 716 2.19 -26.81 9.49
N MET A 717 1.72 -25.85 8.70
CA MET A 717 0.68 -26.05 7.66
C MET A 717 1.11 -25.44 6.34
N THR A 718 0.89 -26.16 5.24
CA THR A 718 1.05 -25.65 3.87
C THR A 718 0.14 -26.39 2.92
N GLY A 719 -0.54 -25.68 2.01
CA GLY A 719 -1.60 -26.27 1.20
C GLY A 719 -2.65 -26.96 2.08
N ASN A 720 -2.90 -28.23 1.83
CA ASN A 720 -3.82 -29.09 2.63
C ASN A 720 -3.06 -30.00 3.63
N LEU A 721 -1.74 -29.86 3.75
CA LEU A 721 -0.88 -30.70 4.57
C LEU A 721 -0.57 -30.05 5.92
N LYS A 722 -0.36 -30.89 6.94
CA LYS A 722 0.02 -30.50 8.30
C LYS A 722 1.05 -31.46 8.86
N THR A 723 1.99 -30.94 9.64
CA THR A 723 2.94 -31.73 10.42
C THR A 723 3.21 -31.06 11.76
N ARG A 724 3.63 -31.81 12.75
CA ARG A 724 3.81 -31.37 14.14
C ARG A 724 5.28 -31.45 14.53
N PHE A 725 5.75 -30.47 15.28
CA PHE A 725 7.07 -30.49 15.91
C PHE A 725 7.00 -29.89 17.31
N LYS A 726 8.07 -29.99 18.07
CA LYS A 726 8.14 -29.54 19.46
C LYS A 726 9.33 -28.61 19.67
N LEU A 727 9.14 -27.55 20.44
CA LEU A 727 10.22 -26.84 21.11
C LEU A 727 10.33 -27.35 22.52
N GLN A 728 11.50 -27.83 22.93
CA GLN A 728 11.79 -28.32 24.26
C GLN A 728 13.22 -27.94 24.62
N ARG A 729 13.38 -26.74 25.16
CA ARG A 729 14.71 -26.21 25.54
C ARG A 729 15.21 -26.95 26.76
N GLN A 730 16.52 -27.21 26.78
CA GLN A 730 17.23 -27.89 27.89
C GLN A 730 17.60 -26.90 28.98
#